data_f65eca110f63e2bb93fb173d27e9355a
#
_entry.id   f65eca110f63e2bb93fb173d27e9355a
#
_cell.length_a   1.000
_cell.length_b   1.000
_cell.length_c   1.000
_cell.angle_alpha   90.00
_cell.angle_beta   90.00
_cell.angle_gamma   90.00
#
_symmetry.space_group_name_H-M   'P 1'
#
loop_
_entity.id
_entity.type
_entity.pdbx_description
1 polymer ?
#
loop_
_entity_poly.entity_id
_entity_poly.type
_entity_poly.pdbx_seq_one_letter_code
_entity_poly.pdbx_strand_id
1 'polypeptide(L)'
;TKSIQLPKGLSQNLLTILKEDLLQKTIRKLPIKDLQMPLVVEEFVSKHELGNNVIKDDRNAFNKLLNDAHGRGSGTEKGVLKNNAYSNQNNSSIHISTAFGYEVNPTDADLIDQNSKELYTLIENVLIEMLRILEISNADNLERLSKLRTELITALNQHFAKAIGDTRRPINDVTLWDQTISSVAFFKAELAESLINGYKDPFDKDNKYIFRYLHVTFDGESYVAKGTGIGDTITRRKLIDEAFDSAKLLIEVEYPLGLEIYRDTNGITFLIPELSEKLTVDDLVVKKEVSLKQTISEKITASTNWEVTPFFHISERPSRSLHNLGSMISKRPDGNIPYLKLKELWTEKEELCPSCNIRPIEANSRKRGIKFCEECYKRITGRGKQWVENRNNQTVWIDEIADSTGKIALLSFGFSLNSWINKAHNLSTFRNLKKTVGFSFKELMEELSTSNELCSKPHLKSIVKKHILTDPKTKTVDGLYDFMVGSEDLEDNKALTKNEKLALAIWRKPPSFARVRRVWETTSKFWDEALVEIKGVVNPIAKRLVLKVRTNNLNLPPNNAYEAKFNEAKFTVFYENKNPKGTDGLENFVIIENLDLLAKKLGIKKDSRKDLVDVLIEGLEDKNKDKNIDFFNSNDPSAVLASSRIEGIEIESCNYSPVIEITKDPERFMVLVPADKALEAAKKIKEKYEKEMGKVRNRLPMNLGIVYAGYHTALPAIMDAGRRIMQINNEEKPWTLMKQPEEFSDYFELTFEENQVWRIPSKMGACSEDLWYPYFCVVDKDQKETEFKDRLLSFKGPSGNWLVHVSELKKGDIVQITPSYFDFEYLSAASQRFEISYNNENRRRSRDRKHRPYYLDDLDEIERVWVILSTRLSNSQIKKLNTLVEEKRRDWAVSSENEDDTFKSYVENVIDNLRWKQSLAKDEKDTLVDFCASRKLADVLEIHMSILKDKSEVAE
;
A
#
# COMPACT_ATOMS: atom_id res chain seq x y z
N THR A 1 17.65 21.54 13.12
CA THR A 1 18.00 22.41 12.00
C THR A 1 18.81 23.63 12.45
N LYS A 2 19.94 23.42 13.12
CA LYS A 2 21.00 24.40 13.06
C LYS A 2 21.54 24.31 11.65
N SER A 3 21.12 25.30 10.85
CA SER A 3 21.67 25.61 9.57
C SER A 3 21.82 24.42 8.62
N ILE A 4 20.83 24.20 7.75
CA ILE A 4 21.26 24.10 6.37
C ILE A 4 21.87 25.49 6.11
N GLN A 5 23.12 25.69 6.45
CA GLN A 5 23.94 26.69 5.78
C GLN A 5 23.97 26.16 4.35
N LEU A 6 23.24 26.82 3.46
CA LEU A 6 23.50 26.70 2.04
C LEU A 6 25.02 26.80 1.89
N PRO A 7 25.69 25.80 1.27
CA PRO A 7 27.14 25.81 1.19
C PRO A 7 27.58 27.13 0.64
N LYS A 8 28.74 27.64 1.10
CA LYS A 8 29.34 28.89 0.65
C LYS A 8 29.65 28.96 -0.86
N GLY A 9 29.28 27.94 -1.62
CA GLY A 9 29.48 27.80 -3.05
C GLY A 9 28.24 27.68 -3.92
N LEU A 10 27.02 27.85 -3.38
CA LEU A 10 25.89 28.13 -4.26
C LEU A 10 26.22 29.44 -4.97
N SER A 11 26.29 29.41 -6.30
CA SER A 11 26.79 30.53 -7.06
C SER A 11 26.09 31.82 -6.61
N GLN A 12 26.84 32.90 -6.47
CA GLN A 12 26.26 34.21 -6.17
C GLN A 12 25.10 34.57 -7.13
N ASN A 13 25.09 33.98 -8.32
CA ASN A 13 24.03 34.09 -9.32
C ASN A 13 22.72 33.48 -8.86
N LEU A 14 22.73 32.26 -8.26
CA LEU A 14 21.48 31.63 -7.75
C LEU A 14 20.93 32.41 -6.57
N LEU A 15 21.79 32.89 -5.69
CA LEU A 15 21.39 33.78 -4.58
C LEU A 15 20.85 35.12 -5.07
N THR A 16 21.36 35.66 -6.15
CA THR A 16 20.88 36.90 -6.76
C THR A 16 19.53 36.68 -7.47
N ILE A 17 19.38 35.54 -8.18
CA ILE A 17 18.13 35.14 -8.84
C ILE A 17 17.03 34.87 -7.80
N LEU A 18 17.35 34.18 -6.70
CA LEU A 18 16.42 33.95 -5.61
C LEU A 18 16.06 35.25 -4.85
N LYS A 19 16.92 36.24 -4.85
CA LYS A 19 16.74 37.49 -4.11
C LYS A 19 15.88 38.56 -4.82
N GLU A 20 16.05 38.76 -6.11
CA GLU A 20 15.51 39.97 -6.75
C GLU A 20 14.35 39.73 -7.71
N ASP A 21 14.27 38.60 -8.40
CA ASP A 21 13.38 38.48 -9.54
C ASP A 21 12.36 37.34 -9.44
N LEU A 22 12.73 36.25 -8.75
CA LEU A 22 11.98 35.02 -8.83
C LEU A 22 10.63 35.10 -8.12
N LEU A 23 10.63 35.53 -6.87
CA LEU A 23 9.38 35.56 -6.08
C LEU A 23 8.43 36.63 -6.60
N GLN A 24 8.96 37.83 -6.94
CA GLN A 24 8.13 38.89 -7.48
C GLN A 24 7.59 38.59 -8.87
N LYS A 25 8.42 38.01 -9.76
CA LYS A 25 7.97 37.65 -11.11
C LYS A 25 7.10 36.39 -11.10
N THR A 26 7.39 35.41 -10.21
CA THR A 26 6.61 34.19 -10.08
C THR A 26 5.23 34.48 -9.50
N ILE A 27 5.14 35.26 -8.43
CA ILE A 27 3.85 35.65 -7.83
C ILE A 27 3.02 36.51 -8.81
N ARG A 28 3.64 37.38 -9.59
CA ARG A 28 2.95 38.18 -10.62
C ARG A 28 2.50 37.36 -11.84
N LYS A 29 3.16 36.24 -12.15
CA LYS A 29 2.88 35.43 -13.35
C LYS A 29 2.11 34.14 -13.07
N LEU A 30 1.96 33.72 -11.81
CA LEU A 30 1.02 32.65 -11.47
C LEU A 30 -0.38 33.06 -11.89
N PRO A 31 -1.25 32.14 -12.37
CA PRO A 31 -2.62 32.43 -12.78
C PRO A 31 -3.54 32.87 -11.63
N ILE A 32 -2.97 33.36 -10.56
CA ILE A 32 -3.58 34.06 -9.43
C ILE A 32 -4.45 35.23 -9.90
N LYS A 33 -4.18 35.80 -11.09
CA LYS A 33 -5.04 36.82 -11.70
C LYS A 33 -6.46 36.36 -12.04
N ASP A 34 -6.68 35.06 -12.18
CA ASP A 34 -7.99 34.48 -12.48
C ASP A 34 -8.81 34.13 -11.23
N LEU A 35 -8.17 34.00 -10.08
CA LEU A 35 -8.84 34.11 -8.80
C LEU A 35 -9.19 35.58 -8.63
N GLN A 36 -10.44 35.97 -8.34
CA GLN A 36 -10.78 37.29 -7.89
C GLN A 36 -10.08 37.57 -6.55
N MET A 37 -8.76 37.69 -6.61
CA MET A 37 -7.95 38.00 -5.45
C MET A 37 -8.00 39.54 -5.23
N PRO A 38 -8.26 39.95 -4.00
CA PRO A 38 -8.20 41.35 -3.67
C PRO A 38 -6.79 41.90 -3.95
N LEU A 39 -6.68 43.21 -4.17
CA LEU A 39 -5.45 44.01 -4.32
C LEU A 39 -4.32 43.72 -3.31
N VAL A 40 -4.56 42.87 -2.34
CA VAL A 40 -3.68 42.44 -1.24
C VAL A 40 -2.38 41.79 -1.72
N VAL A 41 -2.38 41.11 -2.90
CA VAL A 41 -1.16 40.41 -3.40
C VAL A 41 -0.11 41.42 -3.85
N GLU A 42 -0.48 42.47 -4.59
CA GLU A 42 0.46 43.50 -5.01
C GLU A 42 0.98 44.29 -3.80
N GLU A 43 0.14 44.53 -2.83
CA GLU A 43 0.50 45.22 -1.59
C GLU A 43 1.38 44.36 -0.70
N PHE A 44 1.15 43.01 -0.64
CA PHE A 44 1.98 42.06 0.09
C PHE A 44 3.38 41.94 -0.53
N VAL A 45 3.46 41.82 -1.86
CA VAL A 45 4.74 41.73 -2.59
C VAL A 45 5.50 43.02 -2.57
N SER A 46 4.85 44.19 -2.69
CA SER A 46 5.50 45.50 -2.69
C SER A 46 5.97 45.96 -1.30
N LYS A 47 5.32 45.54 -0.23
CA LYS A 47 5.71 45.87 1.15
C LYS A 47 6.78 44.94 1.75
N HIS A 48 7.07 43.79 1.12
CA HIS A 48 7.97 42.78 1.67
C HIS A 48 9.11 42.47 0.71
N GLU A 49 10.06 43.39 0.60
CA GLU A 49 11.33 43.12 -0.08
C GLU A 49 12.08 41.99 0.63
N LEU A 50 12.44 40.92 -0.12
CA LEU A 50 13.29 39.85 0.35
C LEU A 50 14.69 40.43 0.58
N GLY A 51 14.98 40.78 1.81
CA GLY A 51 16.29 41.29 2.21
C GLY A 51 17.40 40.25 2.12
N ASN A 52 18.64 40.71 2.16
CA ASN A 52 19.86 39.92 1.96
C ASN A 52 20.14 38.77 2.97
N ASN A 53 19.30 38.58 3.99
CA ASN A 53 19.40 37.51 5.02
C ASN A 53 18.04 36.84 5.27
N VAL A 54 17.55 36.11 4.26
CA VAL A 54 16.22 35.47 4.25
C VAL A 54 15.92 34.59 5.47
N ILE A 55 16.91 34.08 6.18
CA ILE A 55 16.72 33.10 7.27
C ILE A 55 16.86 33.71 8.67
N LYS A 56 17.36 34.92 8.85
CA LYS A 56 17.61 35.51 10.17
C LYS A 56 16.85 36.79 10.49
N ASP A 57 16.16 37.38 9.55
CA ASP A 57 15.39 38.61 9.79
C ASP A 57 13.94 38.29 10.13
N ASP A 58 13.64 38.23 11.43
CA ASP A 58 12.29 38.03 11.97
C ASP A 58 11.34 39.22 11.68
N ARG A 59 11.81 40.25 11.02
CA ARG A 59 11.00 41.44 10.66
C ARG A 59 10.22 41.25 9.35
N ASN A 60 10.63 40.36 8.50
CA ASN A 60 9.96 40.08 7.22
C ASN A 60 8.81 39.10 7.39
N ALA A 61 7.62 39.42 6.88
CA ALA A 61 6.42 38.61 6.98
C ALA A 61 6.62 37.19 6.40
N PHE A 62 7.34 37.08 5.30
CA PHE A 62 7.64 35.77 4.69
C PHE A 62 8.46 34.87 5.60
N ASN A 63 9.50 35.45 6.25
CA ASN A 63 10.31 34.71 7.21
C ASN A 63 9.53 34.33 8.47
N LYS A 64 8.60 35.16 8.90
CA LYS A 64 7.71 34.85 10.01
C LYS A 64 6.79 33.67 9.69
N LEU A 65 6.19 33.63 8.48
CA LEU A 65 5.40 32.49 8.04
C LEU A 65 6.26 31.20 7.96
N LEU A 66 7.45 31.27 7.35
CA LEU A 66 8.36 30.13 7.27
C LEU A 66 8.78 29.62 8.65
N ASN A 67 9.08 30.53 9.58
CA ASN A 67 9.45 30.18 10.95
C ASN A 67 8.28 29.57 11.73
N ASP A 68 7.05 30.07 11.59
CA ASP A 68 5.86 29.48 12.21
C ASP A 68 5.58 28.09 11.63
N ALA A 69 5.56 27.95 10.32
CA ALA A 69 5.37 26.68 9.62
C ALA A 69 6.43 25.63 10.02
N HIS A 70 7.71 26.04 10.06
CA HIS A 70 8.78 25.17 10.56
C HIS A 70 8.60 24.83 12.04
N GLY A 71 8.23 25.80 12.87
CA GLY A 71 7.92 25.60 14.29
C GLY A 71 6.77 24.59 14.49
N ARG A 72 5.74 24.63 13.64
CA ARG A 72 4.62 23.67 13.66
C ARG A 72 5.03 22.29 13.19
N GLY A 73 5.64 22.18 12.02
CA GLY A 73 6.11 20.90 11.47
C GLY A 73 7.08 20.19 12.42
N SER A 74 8.02 20.93 13.02
CA SER A 74 8.96 20.36 13.97
C SER A 74 8.40 20.22 15.40
N GLY A 75 7.48 21.09 15.81
CA GLY A 75 6.93 21.11 17.17
C GLY A 75 6.02 19.94 17.48
N THR A 76 5.22 19.49 16.53
CA THR A 76 4.36 18.31 16.66
C THR A 76 5.17 17.03 16.83
N GLU A 77 6.41 16.98 16.33
CA GLU A 77 7.28 15.82 16.38
C GLU A 77 8.28 15.83 17.55
N LYS A 78 8.69 17.01 18.01
CA LYS A 78 9.66 17.17 19.09
C LYS A 78 9.00 17.07 20.47
N GLY A 79 9.05 15.90 21.07
CA GLY A 79 8.48 15.69 22.41
C GLY A 79 9.47 15.78 23.58
N VAL A 80 10.72 16.20 23.33
CA VAL A 80 11.77 16.26 24.36
C VAL A 80 12.37 17.66 24.40
N LEU A 81 12.66 18.15 25.59
CA LEU A 81 13.30 19.45 25.78
C LEU A 81 14.72 19.47 25.25
N LYS A 82 15.17 20.66 24.80
CA LYS A 82 16.50 20.85 24.21
C LYS A 82 17.67 20.50 25.14
N ASN A 83 17.48 20.67 26.45
CA ASN A 83 18.50 20.38 27.46
C ASN A 83 18.64 18.90 27.80
N ASN A 84 17.67 18.06 27.42
CA ASN A 84 17.66 16.61 27.63
C ASN A 84 17.88 15.86 26.32
N ALA A 85 18.59 16.47 25.38
CA ALA A 85 18.85 15.86 24.09
C ALA A 85 19.73 14.60 24.26
N TYR A 86 19.30 13.50 23.68
CA TYR A 86 20.03 12.23 23.67
C TYR A 86 21.42 12.37 23.05
N SER A 87 21.54 13.22 22.03
CA SER A 87 22.80 13.54 21.36
C SER A 87 23.87 14.14 22.28
N ASN A 88 23.48 14.72 23.44
CA ASN A 88 24.45 15.26 24.41
C ASN A 88 25.10 14.15 25.25
N GLN A 89 24.56 12.93 25.21
CA GLN A 89 25.01 11.80 26.02
C GLN A 89 25.70 10.70 25.19
N ASN A 90 25.28 10.47 23.94
CA ASN A 90 25.83 9.43 23.05
C ASN A 90 25.54 9.74 21.58
N ASN A 91 26.50 10.30 20.87
CA ASN A 91 26.35 10.63 19.44
C ASN A 91 26.31 9.41 18.49
N SER A 92 26.67 8.21 18.96
CA SER A 92 26.87 7.03 18.10
C SER A 92 25.66 6.09 17.96
N SER A 93 24.49 6.41 18.52
CA SER A 93 23.36 5.48 18.60
C SER A 93 22.02 6.12 18.34
N ILE A 94 21.94 7.03 17.36
CA ILE A 94 20.65 7.57 16.90
C ILE A 94 20.23 6.79 15.64
N HIS A 95 19.07 6.15 15.73
CA HIS A 95 18.55 5.30 14.66
C HIS A 95 17.35 5.96 13.98
N ILE A 96 17.15 5.61 12.71
CA ILE A 96 15.93 5.92 11.95
C ILE A 96 15.12 4.64 11.82
N SER A 97 13.81 4.72 12.04
CA SER A 97 12.90 3.62 11.82
C SER A 97 11.81 3.96 10.81
N THR A 98 11.20 2.93 10.26
CA THR A 98 9.90 3.05 9.59
C THR A 98 8.81 3.39 10.61
N ALA A 99 7.60 3.66 10.15
CA ALA A 99 6.44 3.86 11.04
C ALA A 99 6.19 2.67 11.99
N PHE A 100 6.67 1.48 11.64
CA PHE A 100 6.43 0.22 12.36
C PHE A 100 7.66 -0.30 13.12
N GLY A 101 8.70 0.51 13.24
CA GLY A 101 9.86 0.20 14.06
C GLY A 101 10.97 -0.60 13.38
N TYR A 102 10.86 -0.86 12.07
CA TYR A 102 11.96 -1.44 11.33
C TYR A 102 13.07 -0.41 11.15
N GLU A 103 14.31 -0.81 11.45
CA GLU A 103 15.45 0.10 11.36
C GLU A 103 15.81 0.38 9.91
N VAL A 104 16.00 1.64 9.61
CA VAL A 104 16.51 2.13 8.33
C VAL A 104 17.89 2.71 8.61
N ASN A 105 18.91 2.23 7.90
CA ASN A 105 20.25 2.77 8.05
C ASN A 105 20.26 4.28 7.71
N PRO A 106 20.69 5.14 8.63
CA PRO A 106 20.84 6.55 8.32
C PRO A 106 21.88 6.71 7.21
N THR A 107 21.74 7.77 6.42
CA THR A 107 22.76 8.12 5.47
C THR A 107 24.00 8.57 6.25
N ASP A 108 25.16 8.02 5.93
CA ASP A 108 26.43 8.45 6.48
C ASP A 108 26.65 9.95 6.21
N ALA A 109 27.15 10.68 7.18
CA ALA A 109 27.44 12.10 7.04
C ALA A 109 28.41 12.38 5.88
N ASP A 110 29.38 11.51 5.68
CA ASP A 110 30.33 11.62 4.57
C ASP A 110 29.67 11.39 3.20
N LEU A 111 28.66 10.49 3.14
CA LEU A 111 27.84 10.29 1.94
C LEU A 111 26.91 11.48 1.67
N ILE A 112 26.41 12.14 2.71
CA ILE A 112 25.65 13.39 2.55
C ILE A 112 26.53 14.47 1.95
N ASP A 113 27.77 14.61 2.40
CA ASP A 113 28.71 15.61 1.87
C ASP A 113 29.18 15.30 0.44
N GLN A 114 29.37 14.04 0.08
CA GLN A 114 29.73 13.62 -1.27
C GLN A 114 28.58 13.78 -2.26
N ASN A 115 27.38 13.36 -1.88
CA ASN A 115 26.18 13.46 -2.71
C ASN A 115 25.57 14.88 -2.71
N SER A 116 25.97 15.74 -1.80
CA SER A 116 25.46 17.11 -1.71
C SER A 116 25.76 17.92 -2.97
N LYS A 117 26.93 17.72 -3.61
CA LYS A 117 27.29 18.43 -4.85
C LYS A 117 26.36 18.07 -6.01
N GLU A 118 26.04 16.78 -6.17
CA GLU A 118 25.11 16.31 -7.19
C GLU A 118 23.69 16.82 -6.92
N LEU A 119 23.24 16.78 -5.67
CA LEU A 119 21.96 17.30 -5.25
C LEU A 119 21.86 18.81 -5.48
N TYR A 120 22.92 19.58 -5.14
CA TYR A 120 22.94 21.03 -5.37
C TYR A 120 22.92 21.36 -6.86
N THR A 121 23.68 20.64 -7.68
CA THR A 121 23.65 20.80 -9.14
C THR A 121 22.26 20.50 -9.70
N LEU A 122 21.62 19.45 -9.22
CA LEU A 122 20.24 19.12 -9.62
C LEU A 122 19.26 20.23 -9.21
N ILE A 123 19.32 20.69 -7.95
CA ILE A 123 18.47 21.78 -7.45
C ILE A 123 18.68 23.05 -8.29
N GLU A 124 19.91 23.41 -8.58
CA GLU A 124 20.27 24.57 -9.39
C GLU A 124 19.68 24.46 -10.81
N ASN A 125 19.88 23.34 -11.47
CA ASN A 125 19.36 23.08 -12.82
C ASN A 125 17.83 23.12 -12.86
N VAL A 126 17.17 22.48 -11.91
CA VAL A 126 15.70 22.45 -11.83
C VAL A 126 15.15 23.86 -11.58
N LEU A 127 15.75 24.62 -10.66
CA LEU A 127 15.32 26.00 -10.37
C LEU A 127 15.53 26.94 -11.57
N ILE A 128 16.66 26.83 -12.28
CA ILE A 128 16.92 27.60 -13.50
C ILE A 128 15.88 27.27 -14.57
N GLU A 129 15.55 25.99 -14.76
CA GLU A 129 14.56 25.60 -15.76
C GLU A 129 13.14 26.01 -15.36
N MET A 130 12.79 25.93 -14.07
CA MET A 130 11.53 26.47 -13.56
C MET A 130 11.40 27.97 -13.84
N LEU A 131 12.48 28.73 -13.66
CA LEU A 131 12.53 30.15 -13.97
C LEU A 131 12.25 30.44 -15.44
N ARG A 132 12.92 29.69 -16.33
CA ARG A 132 12.73 29.83 -17.78
C ARG A 132 11.28 29.56 -18.17
N ILE A 133 10.66 28.53 -17.57
CA ILE A 133 9.25 28.21 -17.82
C ILE A 133 8.32 29.33 -17.36
N LEU A 134 8.59 29.91 -16.20
CA LEU A 134 7.79 31.01 -15.66
C LEU A 134 7.90 32.32 -16.46
N GLU A 135 8.99 32.49 -17.22
CA GLU A 135 9.16 33.67 -18.13
C GLU A 135 8.30 33.57 -19.38
N ILE A 136 7.90 32.38 -19.80
CA ILE A 136 7.14 32.11 -21.01
C ILE A 136 5.65 31.88 -20.64
N SER A 137 4.76 32.79 -20.97
CA SER A 137 3.31 32.68 -20.68
C SER A 137 2.63 31.68 -21.65
N ASN A 138 2.66 30.39 -21.36
CA ASN A 138 1.94 29.39 -22.16
C ASN A 138 1.29 28.31 -21.26
N ALA A 139 0.14 27.77 -21.65
CA ALA A 139 -0.60 26.76 -20.87
C ALA A 139 0.21 25.46 -20.65
N ASP A 140 1.02 25.07 -21.64
CA ASP A 140 1.90 23.88 -21.57
C ASP A 140 2.99 24.01 -20.48
N ASN A 141 3.23 25.21 -20.01
CA ASN A 141 4.26 25.47 -18.99
C ASN A 141 3.90 24.95 -17.60
N LEU A 142 2.60 24.86 -17.26
CA LEU A 142 2.19 24.36 -15.94
C LEU A 142 2.45 22.87 -15.77
N GLU A 143 2.23 22.08 -16.81
CA GLU A 143 2.52 20.64 -16.79
C GLU A 143 4.04 20.38 -16.67
N ARG A 144 4.83 21.14 -17.45
CA ARG A 144 6.30 21.09 -17.39
C ARG A 144 6.83 21.52 -16.03
N LEU A 145 6.27 22.58 -15.44
CA LEU A 145 6.60 23.03 -14.09
C LEU A 145 6.27 21.97 -13.05
N SER A 146 5.11 21.33 -13.16
CA SER A 146 4.69 20.24 -12.28
C SER A 146 5.65 19.05 -12.36
N LYS A 147 6.12 18.70 -13.56
CA LYS A 147 7.08 17.63 -13.78
C LYS A 147 8.43 17.95 -13.12
N LEU A 148 9.00 19.12 -13.35
CA LEU A 148 10.24 19.55 -12.71
C LEU A 148 10.13 19.61 -11.18
N ARG A 149 8.99 20.07 -10.68
CA ARG A 149 8.69 20.05 -9.24
C ARG A 149 8.68 18.63 -8.69
N THR A 150 8.09 17.69 -9.41
CA THR A 150 8.07 16.27 -9.02
C THR A 150 9.47 15.67 -9.01
N GLU A 151 10.28 15.95 -10.00
CA GLU A 151 11.70 15.54 -10.07
C GLU A 151 12.50 16.06 -8.86
N LEU A 152 12.34 17.33 -8.54
CA LEU A 152 12.99 17.95 -7.38
C LEU A 152 12.53 17.32 -6.07
N ILE A 153 11.23 17.14 -5.88
CA ILE A 153 10.65 16.51 -4.68
C ILE A 153 11.16 15.08 -4.52
N THR A 154 11.23 14.31 -5.61
CA THR A 154 11.73 12.93 -5.60
C THR A 154 13.20 12.88 -5.21
N ALA A 155 14.05 13.75 -5.78
CA ALA A 155 15.46 13.81 -5.44
C ALA A 155 15.68 14.22 -3.97
N LEU A 156 14.95 15.24 -3.50
CA LEU A 156 15.01 15.67 -2.10
C LEU A 156 14.58 14.55 -1.14
N ASN A 157 13.54 13.80 -1.49
CA ASN A 157 13.09 12.65 -0.71
C ASN A 157 14.17 11.59 -0.58
N GLN A 158 14.83 11.21 -1.68
CA GLN A 158 15.89 10.21 -1.67
C GLN A 158 17.03 10.56 -0.70
N HIS A 159 17.37 11.86 -0.58
CA HIS A 159 18.41 12.32 0.33
C HIS A 159 17.93 12.47 1.78
N PHE A 160 16.75 13.08 2.00
CA PHE A 160 16.32 13.45 3.34
C PHE A 160 15.45 12.38 4.04
N ALA A 161 14.95 11.36 3.35
CA ALA A 161 14.23 10.25 3.95
C ALA A 161 15.10 9.36 4.85
N LYS A 162 16.43 9.41 4.66
CA LYS A 162 17.42 8.73 5.49
C LYS A 162 18.21 9.68 6.41
N ALA A 163 17.79 10.93 6.51
CA ALA A 163 18.40 11.91 7.39
C ALA A 163 17.60 12.01 8.71
N ILE A 164 18.33 12.18 9.81
CA ILE A 164 17.78 12.25 11.16
C ILE A 164 17.00 13.55 11.33
N GLY A 165 15.71 13.42 11.66
CA GLY A 165 14.84 14.57 11.91
C GLY A 165 14.97 15.19 13.30
N ASP A 166 15.25 14.39 14.33
CA ASP A 166 15.37 14.85 15.72
C ASP A 166 16.49 14.11 16.48
N THR A 167 17.57 14.81 16.81
CA THR A 167 18.70 14.28 17.57
C THR A 167 18.44 14.13 19.07
N ARG A 168 17.23 14.43 19.55
CA ARG A 168 16.85 14.35 20.96
C ARG A 168 16.34 12.99 21.39
N ARG A 169 16.15 12.09 20.43
CA ARG A 169 15.64 10.75 20.61
C ARG A 169 16.61 9.72 20.07
N PRO A 170 16.72 8.56 20.70
CA PRO A 170 17.57 7.49 20.18
C PRO A 170 17.02 6.89 18.89
N ILE A 171 15.69 7.03 18.66
CA ILE A 171 15.03 6.55 17.45
C ILE A 171 14.12 7.62 16.86
N ASN A 172 14.13 7.72 15.55
CA ASN A 172 13.31 8.64 14.76
C ASN A 172 12.41 7.86 13.81
N ASP A 173 11.12 7.85 14.13
CA ASP A 173 10.03 7.39 13.27
C ASP A 173 9.61 8.44 12.22
N VAL A 174 10.09 9.67 12.38
CA VAL A 174 9.87 10.81 11.47
C VAL A 174 11.24 11.32 11.04
N THR A 175 11.49 11.32 9.74
CA THR A 175 12.76 11.73 9.15
C THR A 175 12.82 13.25 8.91
N LEU A 176 13.96 13.73 8.48
CA LEU A 176 14.10 15.13 8.06
C LEU A 176 13.18 15.46 6.86
N TRP A 177 12.95 14.48 5.98
CA TRP A 177 12.00 14.62 4.88
C TRP A 177 10.57 14.86 5.38
N ASP A 178 10.09 14.06 6.32
CA ASP A 178 8.75 14.19 6.88
C ASP A 178 8.53 15.55 7.56
N GLN A 179 9.55 16.04 8.26
CA GLN A 179 9.52 17.37 8.86
C GLN A 179 9.53 18.47 7.81
N THR A 180 10.28 18.29 6.74
CA THR A 180 10.37 19.27 5.65
C THR A 180 9.03 19.37 4.92
N ILE A 181 8.45 18.26 4.51
CA ILE A 181 7.13 18.23 3.84
C ILE A 181 6.05 18.83 4.75
N SER A 182 6.08 18.52 6.04
CA SER A 182 5.15 19.10 7.01
C SER A 182 5.29 20.62 7.09
N SER A 183 6.51 21.10 7.15
CA SER A 183 6.79 22.54 7.18
C SER A 183 6.35 23.24 5.89
N VAL A 184 6.60 22.61 4.75
CA VAL A 184 6.16 23.12 3.43
C VAL A 184 4.63 23.15 3.31
N ALA A 185 3.94 22.12 3.82
CA ALA A 185 2.48 22.09 3.80
C ALA A 185 1.86 23.22 4.63
N PHE A 186 2.36 23.46 5.84
CA PHE A 186 1.93 24.57 6.67
C PHE A 186 2.26 25.92 6.02
N PHE A 187 3.51 26.10 5.58
CA PHE A 187 3.93 27.34 4.94
C PHE A 187 3.08 27.71 3.73
N LYS A 188 2.81 26.73 2.87
CA LYS A 188 1.99 26.93 1.67
C LYS A 188 0.55 27.34 2.04
N ALA A 189 -0.04 26.70 3.04
CA ALA A 189 -1.37 27.04 3.50
C ALA A 189 -1.41 28.43 4.18
N GLU A 190 -0.41 28.79 4.98
CA GLU A 190 -0.29 30.10 5.59
C GLU A 190 -0.12 31.21 4.54
N LEU A 191 0.70 30.94 3.53
CA LEU A 191 0.88 31.88 2.41
C LEU A 191 -0.41 32.05 1.61
N ALA A 192 -1.11 30.97 1.29
CA ALA A 192 -2.40 31.01 0.62
C ALA A 192 -3.44 31.80 1.42
N GLU A 193 -3.54 31.57 2.73
CA GLU A 193 -4.43 32.32 3.63
C GLU A 193 -4.09 33.83 3.64
N SER A 194 -2.78 34.11 3.69
CA SER A 194 -2.30 35.51 3.66
C SER A 194 -2.64 36.24 2.36
N LEU A 195 -2.60 35.51 1.24
CA LEU A 195 -2.95 36.04 -0.08
C LEU A 195 -4.47 36.25 -0.26
N ILE A 196 -5.28 35.41 0.37
CA ILE A 196 -6.75 35.44 0.25
C ILE A 196 -7.37 36.43 1.24
N ASN A 197 -6.98 36.33 2.51
CA ASN A 197 -7.64 37.02 3.63
C ASN A 197 -6.78 38.14 4.26
N GLY A 198 -5.58 38.36 3.73
CA GLY A 198 -4.62 39.32 4.28
C GLY A 198 -3.64 38.67 5.25
N TYR A 199 -2.47 39.30 5.36
CA TYR A 199 -1.41 38.83 6.24
C TYR A 199 -1.80 38.95 7.73
N LYS A 200 -1.58 37.86 8.47
CA LYS A 200 -1.69 37.81 9.93
C LYS A 200 -0.28 37.58 10.48
N ASP A 201 0.12 38.33 11.52
CA ASP A 201 1.40 38.01 12.19
C ASP A 201 1.26 36.67 12.95
N PRO A 202 1.98 35.60 12.55
CA PRO A 202 1.81 34.31 13.17
C PRO A 202 2.26 34.27 14.65
N PHE A 203 3.02 35.28 15.10
CA PHE A 203 3.47 35.41 16.49
C PHE A 203 2.51 36.27 17.35
N ASP A 204 1.51 36.87 16.74
CA ASP A 204 0.42 37.51 17.46
C ASP A 204 -0.44 36.46 18.20
N LYS A 205 -0.79 36.74 19.45
CA LYS A 205 -1.55 35.81 20.28
C LYS A 205 -2.99 35.60 19.84
N ASP A 206 -3.57 36.66 19.23
CA ASP A 206 -4.99 36.73 18.93
C ASP A 206 -5.29 36.43 17.43
N ASN A 207 -4.28 36.38 16.58
CA ASN A 207 -4.46 36.30 15.11
C ASN A 207 -3.65 35.19 14.46
N LYS A 208 -3.99 33.90 14.79
CA LYS A 208 -3.20 32.74 14.35
C LYS A 208 -3.77 32.07 13.11
N TYR A 209 -2.87 31.55 12.27
CA TYR A 209 -3.26 30.67 11.17
C TYR A 209 -3.84 29.35 11.69
N ILE A 210 -4.93 28.92 11.08
CA ILE A 210 -5.65 27.69 11.35
C ILE A 210 -5.83 26.94 10.04
N PHE A 211 -5.92 25.61 10.08
CA PHE A 211 -5.89 24.77 8.88
C PHE A 211 -7.06 23.81 8.85
N ARG A 212 -7.40 23.40 7.64
CA ARG A 212 -8.38 22.36 7.37
C ARG A 212 -7.81 21.29 6.45
N TYR A 213 -8.45 20.14 6.41
CA TYR A 213 -8.25 19.15 5.36
C TYR A 213 -9.33 19.32 4.30
N LEU A 214 -8.91 19.21 3.05
CA LEU A 214 -9.78 18.98 1.91
C LEU A 214 -9.56 17.54 1.43
N HIS A 215 -10.56 16.71 1.53
CA HIS A 215 -10.55 15.33 1.04
C HIS A 215 -11.48 15.22 -0.18
N VAL A 216 -10.92 14.82 -1.30
CA VAL A 216 -11.63 14.59 -2.57
C VAL A 216 -11.66 13.08 -2.78
N THR A 217 -12.86 12.50 -2.82
CA THR A 217 -13.04 11.05 -2.76
C THR A 217 -14.10 10.53 -3.73
N PHE A 218 -13.94 9.28 -4.15
CA PHE A 218 -14.92 8.47 -4.85
C PHE A 218 -14.63 6.99 -4.59
N ASP A 219 -15.51 6.08 -4.96
CA ASP A 219 -15.29 4.64 -4.80
C ASP A 219 -14.41 4.11 -5.93
N GLY A 220 -13.08 4.31 -5.77
CA GLY A 220 -12.08 3.90 -6.74
C GLY A 220 -11.93 2.38 -6.83
N GLU A 221 -12.07 1.67 -5.69
CA GLU A 221 -12.03 0.20 -5.67
C GLU A 221 -13.15 -0.40 -6.54
N SER A 222 -14.39 0.07 -6.38
CA SER A 222 -15.50 -0.37 -7.23
C SER A 222 -15.33 0.05 -8.68
N TYR A 223 -14.69 1.21 -8.94
CA TYR A 223 -14.40 1.64 -10.31
C TYR A 223 -13.43 0.68 -11.01
N VAL A 224 -12.34 0.29 -10.35
CA VAL A 224 -11.37 -0.70 -10.87
C VAL A 224 -12.02 -2.07 -10.99
N ALA A 225 -12.83 -2.45 -10.02
CA ALA A 225 -13.52 -3.74 -9.97
C ALA A 225 -14.51 -3.99 -11.13
N LYS A 226 -15.02 -2.94 -11.75
CA LYS A 226 -15.86 -3.03 -12.96
C LYS A 226 -15.09 -3.42 -14.21
N GLY A 227 -13.76 -3.53 -14.15
CA GLY A 227 -12.95 -3.97 -15.28
C GLY A 227 -13.37 -5.36 -15.77
N THR A 228 -13.68 -5.49 -17.07
CA THR A 228 -14.15 -6.74 -17.68
C THR A 228 -13.01 -7.65 -18.11
N GLY A 229 -11.79 -7.12 -18.16
CA GLY A 229 -10.56 -7.85 -18.50
C GLY A 229 -9.35 -7.09 -17.97
N ILE A 230 -8.16 -7.72 -18.08
CA ILE A 230 -6.92 -7.17 -17.50
C ILE A 230 -6.61 -5.77 -18.04
N GLY A 231 -6.78 -5.55 -19.34
CA GLY A 231 -6.54 -4.24 -19.97
C GLY A 231 -7.46 -3.15 -19.46
N ASP A 232 -8.75 -3.43 -19.28
CA ASP A 232 -9.71 -2.48 -18.73
C ASP A 232 -9.39 -2.20 -17.26
N THR A 233 -9.06 -3.23 -16.47
CA THR A 233 -8.72 -3.10 -15.05
C THR A 233 -7.47 -2.23 -14.82
N ILE A 234 -6.37 -2.51 -15.55
CA ILE A 234 -5.12 -1.73 -15.46
C ILE A 234 -5.35 -0.29 -15.93
N THR A 235 -6.10 -0.11 -17.03
CA THR A 235 -6.39 1.23 -17.54
C THR A 235 -7.25 2.03 -16.56
N ARG A 236 -8.27 1.43 -15.93
CA ARG A 236 -9.10 2.09 -14.91
C ARG A 236 -8.29 2.55 -13.73
N ARG A 237 -7.32 1.74 -13.27
CA ARG A 237 -6.40 2.14 -12.22
C ARG A 237 -5.56 3.36 -12.61
N LYS A 238 -4.98 3.32 -13.81
CA LYS A 238 -4.21 4.46 -14.33
C LYS A 238 -5.05 5.74 -14.42
N LEU A 239 -6.32 5.63 -14.83
CA LEU A 239 -7.25 6.77 -14.87
C LEU A 239 -7.55 7.36 -13.48
N ILE A 240 -7.52 6.56 -12.42
CA ILE A 240 -7.62 7.07 -11.04
C ILE A 240 -6.38 7.90 -10.70
N ASP A 241 -5.18 7.40 -10.98
CA ASP A 241 -3.94 8.13 -10.74
C ASP A 241 -3.92 9.46 -11.51
N GLU A 242 -4.28 9.45 -12.80
CA GLU A 242 -4.40 10.65 -13.63
C GLU A 242 -5.47 11.64 -13.11
N ALA A 243 -6.58 11.12 -12.56
CA ALA A 243 -7.63 11.95 -11.96
C ALA A 243 -7.13 12.68 -10.71
N PHE A 244 -6.45 11.97 -9.82
CA PHE A 244 -5.88 12.58 -8.62
C PHE A 244 -4.68 13.48 -8.92
N ASP A 245 -3.86 13.14 -9.91
CA ASP A 245 -2.77 14.02 -10.37
C ASP A 245 -3.31 15.32 -10.98
N SER A 246 -4.45 15.26 -11.68
CA SER A 246 -5.14 16.46 -12.17
C SER A 246 -5.64 17.35 -11.02
N ALA A 247 -6.21 16.75 -9.97
CA ALA A 247 -6.63 17.49 -8.77
C ALA A 247 -5.42 18.07 -8.04
N LYS A 248 -4.34 17.32 -7.93
CA LYS A 248 -3.08 17.77 -7.34
C LYS A 248 -2.49 18.96 -8.12
N LEU A 249 -2.44 18.88 -9.44
CA LEU A 249 -1.98 19.97 -10.29
C LEU A 249 -2.78 21.26 -10.04
N LEU A 250 -4.10 21.15 -9.97
CA LEU A 250 -4.97 22.28 -9.68
C LEU A 250 -4.66 22.92 -8.32
N ILE A 251 -4.60 22.12 -7.26
CA ILE A 251 -4.50 22.63 -5.88
C ILE A 251 -3.06 22.99 -5.50
N GLU A 252 -2.07 22.33 -6.08
CA GLU A 252 -0.69 22.58 -5.71
C GLU A 252 0.04 23.57 -6.62
N VAL A 253 -0.36 23.68 -7.89
CA VAL A 253 0.39 24.44 -8.89
C VAL A 253 -0.45 25.54 -9.53
N GLU A 254 -1.62 25.23 -10.11
CA GLU A 254 -2.45 26.21 -10.78
C GLU A 254 -3.08 27.21 -9.80
N TYR A 255 -3.63 26.69 -8.71
CA TYR A 255 -4.25 27.44 -7.61
C TYR A 255 -3.59 27.01 -6.30
N PRO A 256 -2.38 27.50 -5.97
CA PRO A 256 -1.53 26.97 -4.93
C PRO A 256 -2.11 27.16 -3.52
N LEU A 257 -3.23 26.51 -3.27
CA LEU A 257 -4.00 26.57 -2.04
C LEU A 257 -3.44 25.63 -0.95
N GLY A 258 -2.91 24.48 -1.33
CA GLY A 258 -2.52 23.46 -0.38
C GLY A 258 -1.45 22.50 -0.88
N LEU A 259 -1.21 21.44 -0.10
CA LEU A 259 -0.29 20.36 -0.41
C LEU A 259 -0.95 19.01 -0.14
N GLU A 260 -0.72 18.03 -1.03
CA GLU A 260 -1.12 16.64 -0.82
C GLU A 260 -0.41 16.06 0.39
N ILE A 261 -1.19 15.43 1.27
CA ILE A 261 -0.68 14.81 2.50
C ILE A 261 -1.00 13.32 2.59
N TYR A 262 -1.99 12.85 1.83
CA TYR A 262 -2.38 11.45 1.76
C TYR A 262 -3.08 11.14 0.44
N ARG A 263 -2.89 9.93 -0.08
CA ARG A 263 -3.59 9.38 -1.25
C ARG A 263 -3.75 7.87 -1.14
N ASP A 264 -4.90 7.38 -1.57
CA ASP A 264 -5.15 5.97 -1.86
C ASP A 264 -6.03 5.84 -3.12
N THR A 265 -6.47 4.63 -3.47
CA THR A 265 -7.37 4.41 -4.63
C THR A 265 -8.71 5.14 -4.50
N ASN A 266 -9.16 5.44 -3.27
CA ASN A 266 -10.49 6.03 -3.03
C ASN A 266 -10.46 7.54 -2.82
N GLY A 267 -9.29 8.15 -2.64
CA GLY A 267 -9.26 9.59 -2.40
C GLY A 267 -7.88 10.21 -2.28
N ILE A 268 -7.87 11.53 -2.36
CA ILE A 268 -6.70 12.38 -2.16
C ILE A 268 -7.04 13.45 -1.13
N THR A 269 -6.11 13.71 -0.21
CA THR A 269 -6.30 14.68 0.88
C THR A 269 -5.22 15.76 0.82
N PHE A 270 -5.66 16.99 0.93
CA PHE A 270 -4.81 18.18 0.95
C PHE A 270 -4.90 18.91 2.28
N LEU A 271 -3.78 19.45 2.75
CA LEU A 271 -3.77 20.48 3.78
C LEU A 271 -4.05 21.81 3.13
N ILE A 272 -5.06 22.52 3.60
CA ILE A 272 -5.50 23.83 3.09
C ILE A 272 -5.64 24.83 4.25
N PRO A 273 -5.63 26.15 3.98
CA PRO A 273 -5.97 27.15 4.99
C PRO A 273 -7.43 27.03 5.45
N GLU A 274 -7.77 27.73 6.53
CA GLU A 274 -9.13 27.78 7.10
C GLU A 274 -10.15 28.37 6.12
N LEU A 275 -9.74 29.31 5.28
CA LEU A 275 -10.55 30.04 4.28
C LEU A 275 -11.69 30.89 4.86
N SER A 276 -11.71 31.16 6.17
CA SER A 276 -12.79 31.82 6.91
C SER A 276 -14.14 31.04 6.95
N GLU A 277 -15.01 31.40 7.89
CA GLU A 277 -16.37 30.78 7.97
C GLU A 277 -17.25 31.10 6.75
N LYS A 278 -16.89 32.14 5.98
CA LYS A 278 -17.64 32.63 4.82
C LYS A 278 -17.09 32.19 3.48
N LEU A 279 -15.84 31.72 3.39
CA LEU A 279 -15.17 31.30 2.17
C LEU A 279 -14.90 29.80 2.25
N THR A 280 -15.69 29.05 1.51
CA THR A 280 -15.44 27.62 1.29
C THR A 280 -14.76 27.39 -0.06
N VAL A 281 -14.35 26.16 -0.35
CA VAL A 281 -13.81 25.82 -1.68
C VAL A 281 -14.84 26.06 -2.80
N ASP A 282 -16.13 26.06 -2.46
CA ASP A 282 -17.22 26.41 -3.36
C ASP A 282 -17.23 27.89 -3.73
N ASP A 283 -16.78 28.77 -2.83
CA ASP A 283 -16.79 30.22 -3.01
C ASP A 283 -15.54 30.73 -3.74
N LEU A 284 -14.51 29.88 -3.89
CA LEU A 284 -13.30 30.23 -4.65
C LEU A 284 -13.61 30.16 -6.16
N VAL A 285 -13.90 31.32 -6.75
CA VAL A 285 -14.20 31.43 -8.18
C VAL A 285 -12.91 31.49 -8.98
N VAL A 286 -12.76 30.60 -9.96
CA VAL A 286 -11.56 30.44 -10.77
C VAL A 286 -11.66 31.18 -12.09
N LYS A 287 -12.74 30.97 -12.85
CA LYS A 287 -13.01 31.64 -14.14
C LYS A 287 -14.49 31.83 -14.33
N LYS A 288 -14.96 33.04 -14.73
CA LYS A 288 -16.34 33.28 -15.16
C LYS A 288 -17.39 32.55 -14.27
N GLU A 289 -17.33 32.78 -12.98
CA GLU A 289 -18.28 32.19 -12.00
C GLU A 289 -18.15 30.69 -11.75
N VAL A 290 -17.14 30.00 -12.30
CA VAL A 290 -16.86 28.57 -12.02
C VAL A 290 -16.05 28.43 -10.74
N SER A 291 -16.52 27.63 -9.79
CA SER A 291 -15.80 27.42 -8.54
C SER A 291 -14.61 26.45 -8.72
N LEU A 292 -13.62 26.55 -7.83
CA LEU A 292 -12.49 25.61 -7.78
C LEU A 292 -12.97 24.18 -7.61
N LYS A 293 -13.97 23.95 -6.77
CA LYS A 293 -14.61 22.64 -6.58
C LYS A 293 -15.18 22.10 -7.89
N GLN A 294 -15.89 22.93 -8.64
CA GLN A 294 -16.44 22.54 -9.93
C GLN A 294 -15.30 22.20 -10.92
N THR A 295 -14.24 23.01 -10.96
CA THR A 295 -13.09 22.76 -11.83
C THR A 295 -12.39 21.43 -11.49
N ILE A 296 -12.18 21.13 -10.21
CA ILE A 296 -11.62 19.84 -9.76
C ILE A 296 -12.56 18.69 -10.15
N SER A 297 -13.88 18.87 -9.90
CA SER A 297 -14.87 17.86 -10.24
C SER A 297 -14.88 17.56 -11.74
N GLU A 298 -14.85 18.55 -12.59
CA GLU A 298 -14.81 18.41 -14.05
C GLU A 298 -13.54 17.68 -14.51
N LYS A 299 -12.38 18.01 -13.94
CA LYS A 299 -11.11 17.34 -14.27
C LYS A 299 -11.12 15.86 -13.89
N ILE A 300 -11.49 15.52 -12.65
CA ILE A 300 -11.58 14.14 -12.18
C ILE A 300 -12.59 13.35 -13.03
N THR A 301 -13.75 13.94 -13.27
CA THR A 301 -14.81 13.33 -14.06
C THR A 301 -14.38 13.07 -15.51
N ALA A 302 -13.66 14.02 -16.12
CA ALA A 302 -13.11 13.85 -17.46
C ALA A 302 -12.05 12.75 -17.48
N SER A 303 -11.12 12.73 -16.55
CA SER A 303 -10.08 11.69 -16.43
C SER A 303 -10.66 10.29 -16.24
N THR A 304 -11.78 10.16 -15.51
CA THR A 304 -12.47 8.88 -15.29
C THR A 304 -13.50 8.55 -16.38
N ASN A 305 -13.39 9.15 -17.57
CA ASN A 305 -14.34 8.99 -18.68
C ASN A 305 -15.80 9.23 -18.27
N TRP A 306 -16.04 10.18 -17.35
CA TRP A 306 -17.36 10.60 -16.87
C TRP A 306 -18.13 9.53 -16.07
N GLU A 307 -17.45 8.45 -15.69
CA GLU A 307 -18.06 7.35 -14.91
C GLU A 307 -18.13 7.65 -13.42
N VAL A 308 -17.38 8.68 -12.97
CA VAL A 308 -17.25 9.04 -11.55
C VAL A 308 -17.45 10.53 -11.36
N THR A 309 -18.27 10.91 -10.39
CA THR A 309 -18.37 12.26 -9.86
C THR A 309 -17.75 12.27 -8.45
N PRO A 310 -16.72 13.08 -8.18
CA PRO A 310 -16.08 13.10 -6.87
C PRO A 310 -16.95 13.78 -5.80
N PHE A 311 -16.77 13.33 -4.56
CA PHE A 311 -17.30 13.97 -3.36
C PHE A 311 -16.20 14.79 -2.69
N PHE A 312 -16.60 15.86 -2.01
CA PHE A 312 -15.71 16.77 -1.32
C PHE A 312 -16.05 16.79 0.17
N HIS A 313 -15.07 16.56 1.00
CA HIS A 313 -15.19 16.69 2.44
C HIS A 313 -14.15 17.69 2.93
N ILE A 314 -14.61 18.65 3.73
CA ILE A 314 -13.75 19.60 4.42
C ILE A 314 -13.88 19.31 5.91
N SER A 315 -12.76 19.35 6.64
CA SER A 315 -12.80 19.12 8.09
C SER A 315 -13.65 20.21 8.75
N GLU A 316 -14.66 19.80 9.53
CA GLU A 316 -15.64 20.70 10.13
C GLU A 316 -15.01 21.72 11.08
N ARG A 317 -13.99 21.29 11.81
CA ARG A 317 -13.26 22.14 12.74
C ARG A 317 -11.88 22.44 12.22
N PRO A 318 -11.53 23.71 12.02
CA PRO A 318 -10.17 24.08 11.75
C PRO A 318 -9.32 23.76 12.98
N SER A 319 -8.12 23.25 12.77
CA SER A 319 -7.22 22.86 13.86
C SER A 319 -5.80 23.33 13.58
N ARG A 320 -5.09 23.69 14.64
CA ARG A 320 -3.65 23.97 14.57
C ARG A 320 -2.80 22.70 14.55
N SER A 321 -3.31 21.61 15.02
CA SER A 321 -2.58 20.35 15.21
C SER A 321 -3.01 19.22 14.29
N LEU A 322 -4.17 19.32 13.66
CA LEU A 322 -4.59 18.44 12.57
C LEU A 322 -4.61 16.94 12.94
N HIS A 323 -5.27 16.60 14.04
CA HIS A 323 -5.32 15.22 14.54
C HIS A 323 -6.40 14.34 13.90
N ASN A 324 -7.29 14.93 13.11
CA ASN A 324 -8.45 14.27 12.55
C ASN A 324 -8.27 13.81 11.09
N LEU A 325 -7.02 13.66 10.62
CA LEU A 325 -6.75 13.20 9.25
C LEU A 325 -7.39 11.83 8.98
N GLY A 326 -7.27 10.91 9.92
CA GLY A 326 -7.83 9.57 9.76
C GLY A 326 -9.35 9.57 9.59
N SER A 327 -10.08 10.38 10.38
CA SER A 327 -11.54 10.50 10.22
C SER A 327 -11.95 11.12 8.87
N MET A 328 -11.06 11.87 8.24
CA MET A 328 -11.29 12.39 6.88
C MET A 328 -11.07 11.31 5.83
N ILE A 329 -9.99 10.55 5.93
CA ILE A 329 -9.64 9.47 5.00
C ILE A 329 -10.69 8.36 5.00
N SER A 330 -11.31 8.09 6.16
CA SER A 330 -12.36 7.07 6.30
C SER A 330 -13.71 7.45 5.66
N LYS A 331 -13.90 8.72 5.26
CA LYS A 331 -15.11 9.17 4.57
C LYS A 331 -15.08 8.72 3.11
N ARG A 332 -15.70 7.59 2.84
CA ARG A 332 -15.79 7.00 1.49
C ARG A 332 -17.26 6.91 1.08
N PRO A 333 -17.61 7.23 -0.18
CA PRO A 333 -18.98 7.05 -0.66
C PRO A 333 -19.26 5.57 -0.95
N ASP A 334 -20.51 5.15 -0.75
CA ASP A 334 -20.99 3.84 -1.17
C ASP A 334 -21.30 3.84 -2.67
N GLY A 335 -20.29 3.55 -3.47
CA GLY A 335 -20.39 3.49 -4.92
C GLY A 335 -20.19 4.82 -5.65
N ASN A 336 -20.19 4.76 -6.97
CA ASN A 336 -19.92 5.89 -7.85
C ASN A 336 -21.19 6.43 -8.50
N ILE A 337 -21.28 7.75 -8.56
CA ILE A 337 -22.35 8.46 -9.30
C ILE A 337 -21.76 8.90 -10.64
N PRO A 338 -22.30 8.44 -11.79
CA PRO A 338 -21.90 8.93 -13.10
C PRO A 338 -22.23 10.42 -13.27
N TYR A 339 -21.42 11.12 -14.04
CA TYR A 339 -21.70 12.53 -14.32
C TYR A 339 -22.97 12.72 -15.16
N LEU A 340 -23.78 13.69 -14.78
CA LEU A 340 -25.11 13.91 -15.38
C LEU A 340 -25.07 14.06 -16.92
N LYS A 341 -23.96 14.55 -17.49
CA LYS A 341 -23.77 14.70 -18.92
C LYS A 341 -23.88 13.39 -19.70
N LEU A 342 -23.68 12.24 -19.06
CA LEU A 342 -23.90 10.93 -19.66
C LEU A 342 -25.36 10.67 -20.06
N LYS A 343 -26.33 11.38 -19.45
CA LYS A 343 -27.74 11.31 -19.84
C LYS A 343 -27.97 11.79 -21.27
N GLU A 344 -27.16 12.76 -21.75
CA GLU A 344 -27.26 13.33 -23.09
C GLU A 344 -26.86 12.34 -24.19
N LEU A 345 -26.12 11.27 -23.84
CA LEU A 345 -25.73 10.23 -24.77
C LEU A 345 -26.89 9.27 -25.11
N TRP A 346 -27.93 9.24 -24.29
CA TRP A 346 -29.11 8.38 -24.46
C TRP A 346 -30.19 9.13 -25.22
N THR A 347 -30.13 9.09 -26.54
CA THR A 347 -31.07 9.81 -27.42
C THR A 347 -32.24 8.97 -27.91
N GLU A 348 -32.01 7.64 -28.06
CA GLU A 348 -33.01 6.66 -28.53
C GLU A 348 -32.87 5.34 -27.74
N LYS A 349 -33.67 4.34 -28.14
CA LYS A 349 -33.59 2.98 -27.58
C LYS A 349 -32.34 2.27 -28.12
N GLU A 350 -31.26 2.31 -27.35
CA GLU A 350 -29.93 1.82 -27.73
C GLU A 350 -29.49 0.66 -26.86
N GLU A 351 -28.54 -0.16 -27.36
CA GLU A 351 -27.94 -1.25 -26.58
C GLU A 351 -26.97 -0.71 -25.53
N LEU A 352 -27.08 -1.24 -24.32
CA LEU A 352 -26.19 -0.91 -23.20
C LEU A 352 -24.80 -1.55 -23.39
N CYS A 353 -23.75 -0.79 -23.19
CA CYS A 353 -22.38 -1.31 -23.19
C CYS A 353 -22.18 -2.29 -22.01
N PRO A 354 -21.80 -3.56 -22.25
CA PRO A 354 -21.69 -4.57 -21.20
C PRO A 354 -20.44 -4.39 -20.31
N SER A 355 -19.50 -3.51 -20.70
CA SER A 355 -18.32 -3.22 -19.90
C SER A 355 -18.60 -2.16 -18.85
N CYS A 356 -19.05 -0.96 -19.23
CA CYS A 356 -19.27 0.11 -18.24
C CYS A 356 -20.67 0.10 -17.64
N ASN A 357 -21.67 -0.53 -18.30
CA ASN A 357 -23.07 -0.50 -17.91
C ASN A 357 -23.65 0.92 -17.73
N ILE A 358 -23.11 1.90 -18.46
CA ILE A 358 -23.47 3.31 -18.33
C ILE A 358 -23.77 3.94 -19.69
N ARG A 359 -23.01 3.61 -20.75
CA ARG A 359 -23.09 4.22 -22.07
C ARG A 359 -23.81 3.33 -23.06
N PRO A 360 -24.49 3.96 -24.05
CA PRO A 360 -24.96 3.22 -25.20
C PRO A 360 -23.78 2.76 -26.07
N ILE A 361 -23.99 1.72 -26.89
CA ILE A 361 -23.05 1.32 -27.94
C ILE A 361 -23.34 2.17 -29.17
N GLU A 362 -22.37 2.98 -29.56
CA GLU A 362 -22.50 3.88 -30.69
C GLU A 362 -22.76 3.14 -32.02
N ALA A 363 -23.54 3.73 -32.91
CA ALA A 363 -23.87 3.15 -34.21
C ALA A 363 -22.62 2.78 -35.05
N ASN A 364 -21.55 3.58 -34.99
CA ASN A 364 -20.28 3.29 -35.65
C ASN A 364 -19.56 2.08 -35.05
N SER A 365 -19.64 1.87 -33.75
CA SER A 365 -19.09 0.68 -33.08
C SER A 365 -19.84 -0.56 -33.50
N ARG A 366 -21.17 -0.51 -33.56
CA ARG A 366 -22.03 -1.59 -34.05
C ARG A 366 -21.75 -1.94 -35.50
N LYS A 367 -21.59 -0.95 -36.38
CA LYS A 367 -21.22 -1.18 -37.80
C LYS A 367 -19.87 -1.89 -37.94
N ARG A 368 -18.94 -1.68 -37.03
CA ARG A 368 -17.64 -2.36 -37.01
C ARG A 368 -17.68 -3.71 -36.26
N GLY A 369 -18.85 -4.18 -35.84
CA GLY A 369 -18.99 -5.40 -35.03
C GLY A 369 -18.48 -5.31 -33.60
N ILE A 370 -18.26 -4.10 -33.10
CA ILE A 370 -17.75 -3.86 -31.76
C ILE A 370 -18.94 -3.89 -30.78
N LYS A 371 -18.88 -4.77 -29.80
CA LYS A 371 -19.93 -4.96 -28.76
C LYS A 371 -19.73 -4.05 -27.52
N PHE A 372 -18.94 -2.99 -27.62
CA PHE A 372 -18.62 -2.06 -26.53
C PHE A 372 -18.78 -0.61 -26.98
N CYS A 373 -19.03 0.30 -26.08
CA CYS A 373 -18.92 1.72 -26.38
C CYS A 373 -17.47 2.08 -26.70
N GLU A 374 -17.26 3.21 -27.38
CA GLU A 374 -15.94 3.58 -27.90
C GLU A 374 -14.89 3.75 -26.77
N GLU A 375 -15.27 4.31 -25.63
CA GLU A 375 -14.37 4.49 -24.51
C GLU A 375 -13.94 3.16 -23.87
N CYS A 376 -14.87 2.22 -23.70
CA CYS A 376 -14.52 0.89 -23.22
C CYS A 376 -13.68 0.12 -24.25
N TYR A 377 -13.99 0.25 -25.54
CA TYR A 377 -13.20 -0.36 -26.61
C TYR A 377 -11.76 0.19 -26.61
N LYS A 378 -11.57 1.50 -26.45
CA LYS A 378 -10.23 2.11 -26.33
C LYS A 378 -9.47 1.57 -25.11
N ARG A 379 -10.15 1.43 -23.96
CA ARG A 379 -9.52 0.88 -22.74
C ARG A 379 -9.11 -0.59 -22.91
N ILE A 380 -9.96 -1.39 -23.51
CA ILE A 380 -9.70 -2.81 -23.74
C ILE A 380 -8.55 -3.02 -24.74
N THR A 381 -8.56 -2.28 -25.85
CA THR A 381 -7.60 -2.45 -26.96
C THR A 381 -6.34 -1.59 -26.84
N GLY A 382 -6.40 -0.48 -26.13
CA GLY A 382 -5.27 0.44 -25.93
C GLY A 382 -4.05 -0.21 -25.26
N ARG A 383 -4.30 -1.24 -24.47
CA ARG A 383 -3.28 -2.07 -23.81
C ARG A 383 -2.27 -2.67 -24.82
N GLY A 384 -2.74 -3.18 -25.94
CA GLY A 384 -1.86 -3.79 -26.94
C GLY A 384 -0.86 -2.81 -27.52
N LYS A 385 -1.28 -1.57 -27.83
CA LYS A 385 -0.39 -0.51 -28.32
C LYS A 385 0.65 -0.10 -27.28
N GLN A 386 0.23 0.08 -26.01
CA GLN A 386 1.14 0.43 -24.93
C GLN A 386 2.13 -0.70 -24.62
N TRP A 387 1.69 -1.94 -24.71
CA TRP A 387 2.56 -3.09 -24.52
C TRP A 387 3.65 -3.17 -25.58
N VAL A 388 3.36 -2.93 -26.85
CA VAL A 388 4.35 -2.95 -27.95
C VAL A 388 5.53 -2.03 -27.67
N GLU A 389 5.30 -0.87 -27.06
CA GLU A 389 6.36 0.09 -26.72
C GLU A 389 7.35 -0.43 -25.65
N ASN A 390 6.89 -1.30 -24.74
CA ASN A 390 7.67 -1.81 -23.59
C ASN A 390 7.68 -3.34 -23.49
N ARG A 391 7.33 -4.05 -24.54
CA ARG A 391 7.11 -5.51 -24.52
C ARG A 391 8.33 -6.32 -24.06
N ASN A 392 9.52 -5.78 -24.26
CA ASN A 392 10.75 -6.48 -23.88
C ASN A 392 10.96 -6.55 -22.37
N ASN A 393 10.31 -5.66 -21.60
CA ASN A 393 10.51 -5.52 -20.15
C ASN A 393 9.29 -5.90 -19.31
N GLN A 394 8.14 -6.20 -19.95
CA GLN A 394 6.90 -6.49 -19.23
C GLN A 394 5.93 -7.35 -20.00
N THR A 395 5.04 -8.02 -19.28
CA THR A 395 3.84 -8.65 -19.86
C THR A 395 2.58 -7.99 -19.33
N VAL A 396 1.52 -8.07 -20.14
CA VAL A 396 0.15 -7.71 -19.78
C VAL A 396 -0.83 -8.85 -20.14
N TRP A 397 -0.29 -10.03 -20.50
CA TRP A 397 -1.04 -11.17 -21.00
C TRP A 397 -1.13 -12.27 -19.94
N ILE A 398 -2.36 -12.66 -19.61
CA ILE A 398 -2.60 -13.72 -18.62
C ILE A 398 -2.04 -15.05 -19.10
N ASP A 399 -2.10 -15.30 -20.39
CA ASP A 399 -1.60 -16.52 -21.03
C ASP A 399 -0.07 -16.68 -20.86
N GLU A 400 0.69 -15.57 -20.85
CA GLU A 400 2.14 -15.59 -20.55
C GLU A 400 2.43 -15.87 -19.08
N ILE A 401 1.50 -15.54 -18.18
CA ILE A 401 1.66 -15.75 -16.73
C ILE A 401 1.31 -17.18 -16.34
N ALA A 402 0.45 -17.85 -17.07
CA ALA A 402 0.04 -19.21 -16.76
C ALA A 402 1.24 -20.13 -16.55
N ASP A 403 1.16 -21.02 -15.56
CA ASP A 403 2.15 -22.07 -15.38
C ASP A 403 2.07 -23.15 -16.49
N SER A 404 2.96 -24.10 -16.45
CA SER A 404 2.99 -25.23 -17.41
C SER A 404 1.73 -26.11 -17.38
N THR A 405 0.84 -25.93 -16.40
CA THR A 405 -0.46 -26.63 -16.30
C THR A 405 -1.65 -25.76 -16.72
N GLY A 406 -1.40 -24.52 -17.15
CA GLY A 406 -2.42 -23.57 -17.56
C GLY A 406 -3.17 -22.95 -16.39
N LYS A 407 -2.49 -22.73 -15.27
CA LYS A 407 -3.07 -22.10 -14.08
C LYS A 407 -2.32 -20.84 -13.70
N ILE A 408 -3.07 -19.92 -13.11
CA ILE A 408 -2.60 -18.67 -12.51
C ILE A 408 -3.04 -18.60 -11.06
N ALA A 409 -2.39 -17.76 -10.30
CA ALA A 409 -2.83 -17.40 -8.96
C ALA A 409 -2.91 -15.88 -8.80
N LEU A 410 -3.98 -15.40 -8.17
CA LEU A 410 -4.08 -14.05 -7.66
C LEU A 410 -3.66 -14.08 -6.19
N LEU A 411 -2.55 -13.42 -5.88
CA LEU A 411 -2.14 -13.13 -4.52
C LEU A 411 -2.80 -11.83 -4.07
N SER A 412 -3.47 -11.86 -2.94
CA SER A 412 -4.13 -10.72 -2.31
C SER A 412 -3.57 -10.54 -0.91
N PHE A 413 -2.97 -9.38 -0.65
CA PHE A 413 -2.45 -8.99 0.65
C PHE A 413 -3.18 -7.77 1.16
N GLY A 414 -3.28 -7.64 2.49
CA GLY A 414 -3.89 -6.47 3.07
C GLY A 414 -3.44 -6.19 4.50
N PHE A 415 -3.24 -4.91 4.79
CA PHE A 415 -3.02 -4.39 6.14
C PHE A 415 -4.31 -3.79 6.70
N SER A 416 -4.52 -3.91 8.00
CA SER A 416 -5.55 -3.14 8.71
C SER A 416 -4.91 -1.86 9.27
N LEU A 417 -4.99 -0.75 8.52
CA LEU A 417 -4.36 0.52 8.88
C LEU A 417 -5.27 1.46 9.68
N ASN A 418 -6.56 1.18 9.79
CA ASN A 418 -7.52 2.09 10.42
C ASN A 418 -7.08 2.53 11.83
N SER A 419 -6.65 1.58 12.68
CA SER A 419 -6.16 1.88 14.02
C SER A 419 -4.85 2.67 14.04
N TRP A 420 -4.03 2.57 12.99
CA TRP A 420 -2.78 3.33 12.84
C TRP A 420 -2.99 4.76 12.35
N ILE A 421 -4.01 4.96 11.55
CA ILE A 421 -4.36 6.26 10.96
C ILE A 421 -5.29 7.03 11.90
N ASN A 422 -6.33 6.38 12.44
CA ASN A 422 -7.40 7.02 13.22
C ASN A 422 -7.19 6.99 14.72
N LYS A 423 -6.55 5.94 15.26
CA LYS A 423 -6.59 5.66 16.70
C LYS A 423 -5.23 5.31 17.32
N ALA A 424 -5.34 4.82 18.48
CA ALA A 424 -4.38 4.56 19.53
C ALA A 424 -3.16 3.70 19.16
N HIS A 425 -3.06 3.05 17.99
CA HIS A 425 -1.89 2.20 17.70
C HIS A 425 -0.63 3.01 17.39
N ASN A 426 -0.76 4.22 16.84
CA ASN A 426 0.32 5.21 16.85
C ASN A 426 0.74 5.64 18.26
N LEU A 427 -0.14 5.42 19.24
CA LEU A 427 0.10 5.72 20.65
C LEU A 427 0.88 4.62 21.34
N SER A 428 0.97 3.44 20.77
CA SER A 428 1.76 2.33 21.30
C SER A 428 3.27 2.47 21.02
N THR A 429 3.69 3.49 20.28
CA THR A 429 5.05 4.01 20.36
C THR A 429 5.20 4.85 21.62
N PHE A 430 4.87 4.24 22.77
CA PHE A 430 5.08 4.90 24.06
C PHE A 430 6.55 5.08 24.27
N ARG A 431 6.93 6.33 24.41
CA ARG A 431 8.25 6.71 24.85
C ARG A 431 8.41 6.25 26.28
N ASN A 432 9.47 5.56 26.53
CA ASN A 432 9.94 5.42 27.89
C ASN A 432 10.35 6.81 28.38
N LEU A 433 9.42 7.53 28.99
CA LEU A 433 9.62 8.89 29.47
C LEU A 433 10.76 8.96 30.49
N LYS A 434 10.99 7.90 31.24
CA LYS A 434 12.09 7.84 32.23
C LYS A 434 13.44 8.00 31.51
N LYS A 435 13.64 7.43 30.33
CA LYS A 435 14.88 7.57 29.55
C LYS A 435 14.92 8.83 28.68
N THR A 436 13.78 9.38 28.25
CA THR A 436 13.74 10.52 27.33
C THR A 436 13.45 11.86 27.97
N VAL A 437 12.73 11.90 29.09
CA VAL A 437 12.41 13.14 29.82
C VAL A 437 12.84 13.10 31.28
N GLY A 438 13.46 12.03 31.76
CA GLY A 438 14.02 11.92 33.07
C GLY A 438 13.04 11.54 34.19
N PHE A 439 11.81 11.14 33.89
CA PHE A 439 10.84 10.64 34.85
C PHE A 439 9.86 9.63 34.29
N SER A 440 9.31 8.76 35.12
CA SER A 440 8.34 7.74 34.75
C SER A 440 6.91 8.29 34.77
N PHE A 441 5.95 7.55 34.19
CA PHE A 441 4.53 7.88 34.31
C PHE A 441 4.07 7.97 35.76
N LYS A 442 4.57 7.09 36.65
CA LYS A 442 4.28 7.12 38.06
C LYS A 442 4.73 8.42 38.72
N GLU A 443 5.98 8.84 38.45
CA GLU A 443 6.50 10.10 38.94
C GLU A 443 5.73 11.31 38.41
N LEU A 444 5.27 11.26 37.16
CA LEU A 444 4.39 12.27 36.59
C LEU A 444 3.03 12.32 37.30
N MET A 445 2.43 11.18 37.58
CA MET A 445 1.14 11.11 38.29
C MET A 445 1.25 11.58 39.72
N GLU A 446 2.33 11.23 40.42
CA GLU A 446 2.62 11.72 41.77
C GLU A 446 2.80 13.24 41.78
N GLU A 447 3.56 13.79 40.88
CA GLU A 447 3.76 15.23 40.74
C GLU A 447 2.43 15.98 40.45
N LEU A 448 1.61 15.45 39.56
CA LEU A 448 0.31 16.03 39.20
C LEU A 448 -0.72 15.90 40.32
N SER A 449 -0.59 14.89 41.20
CA SER A 449 -1.49 14.70 42.34
C SER A 449 -1.16 15.57 43.54
N THR A 450 0.08 16.00 43.68
CA THR A 450 0.57 16.79 44.82
C THR A 450 0.53 18.30 44.59
N SER A 451 0.32 18.76 43.39
CA SER A 451 0.37 20.17 42.99
C SER A 451 -1.00 20.71 42.57
N ASN A 452 -1.47 21.77 43.26
CA ASN A 452 -2.64 22.54 42.81
C ASN A 452 -2.34 23.44 41.60
N GLU A 453 -1.06 23.64 41.25
CA GLU A 453 -0.62 24.28 40.01
C GLU A 453 -0.12 23.23 39.03
N LEU A 454 -0.41 23.48 37.77
CA LEU A 454 -0.16 22.60 36.61
C LEU A 454 1.32 22.27 36.36
N CYS A 455 2.14 21.97 37.33
CA CYS A 455 3.54 21.57 37.31
C CYS A 455 4.45 22.45 38.15
N SER A 456 4.91 21.94 39.24
CA SER A 456 5.98 22.53 40.03
C SER A 456 7.34 22.39 39.32
N LYS A 457 7.53 21.35 38.47
CA LYS A 457 8.82 21.15 37.79
C LYS A 457 8.93 22.00 36.52
N PRO A 458 10.01 22.79 36.36
CA PRO A 458 10.16 23.73 35.23
C PRO A 458 10.08 23.10 33.83
N HIS A 459 10.53 21.87 33.69
CA HIS A 459 10.52 21.17 32.40
C HIS A 459 9.11 20.68 32.01
N LEU A 460 8.31 20.19 32.94
CA LEU A 460 6.90 19.85 32.73
C LEU A 460 6.09 21.11 32.43
N LYS A 461 6.31 22.17 33.16
CA LYS A 461 5.71 23.49 32.91
C LYS A 461 6.04 24.00 31.49
N SER A 462 7.27 23.77 31.02
CA SER A 462 7.69 24.14 29.67
C SER A 462 7.03 23.28 28.61
N ILE A 463 6.87 21.97 28.82
CA ILE A 463 6.16 21.06 27.88
C ILE A 463 4.70 21.48 27.77
N VAL A 464 4.04 21.64 28.91
CA VAL A 464 2.64 22.04 28.99
C VAL A 464 2.44 23.42 28.36
N LYS A 465 3.27 24.39 28.72
CA LYS A 465 3.16 25.76 28.22
C LYS A 465 3.45 25.87 26.72
N LYS A 466 4.40 25.12 26.19
CA LYS A 466 4.82 25.20 24.80
C LYS A 466 3.86 24.50 23.83
N HIS A 467 3.23 23.40 24.25
CA HIS A 467 2.42 22.57 23.36
C HIS A 467 0.91 22.68 23.59
N ILE A 468 0.48 23.23 24.73
CA ILE A 468 -0.86 23.06 25.26
C ILE A 468 -1.59 24.38 25.47
N LEU A 469 -0.94 25.38 26.05
CA LEU A 469 -1.61 26.59 26.55
C LEU A 469 -1.75 27.74 25.51
N THR A 470 -1.53 27.46 24.25
CA THR A 470 -1.63 28.50 23.21
C THR A 470 -3.02 28.66 22.62
N ASP A 471 -3.95 27.72 22.87
CA ASP A 471 -5.33 27.76 22.38
C ASP A 471 -6.30 28.04 23.55
N PRO A 472 -7.22 29.00 23.44
CA PRO A 472 -8.24 29.27 24.46
C PRO A 472 -9.12 28.06 24.82
N LYS A 473 -9.34 27.13 23.87
CA LYS A 473 -10.15 25.91 24.06
C LYS A 473 -9.41 24.82 24.84
N THR A 474 -8.09 24.86 24.88
CA THR A 474 -7.26 23.87 25.59
C THR A 474 -6.85 24.35 26.98
N LYS A 475 -7.40 25.44 27.49
CA LYS A 475 -7.08 25.99 28.83
C LYS A 475 -7.49 25.09 29.98
N THR A 476 -8.36 24.11 29.75
CA THR A 476 -8.77 23.12 30.72
C THR A 476 -8.09 21.77 30.45
N VAL A 477 -7.89 20.96 31.47
CA VAL A 477 -7.34 19.60 31.34
C VAL A 477 -8.24 18.74 30.44
N ASP A 478 -9.56 18.88 30.60
CA ASP A 478 -10.52 18.15 29.76
C ASP A 478 -10.45 18.60 28.28
N GLY A 479 -10.44 19.90 28.03
CA GLY A 479 -10.31 20.42 26.65
C GLY A 479 -8.97 20.06 26.02
N LEU A 480 -7.89 19.95 26.82
CA LEU A 480 -6.62 19.45 26.34
C LEU A 480 -6.70 17.97 26.01
N TYR A 481 -7.30 17.16 26.87
CA TYR A 481 -7.48 15.74 26.64
C TYR A 481 -8.32 15.49 25.39
N ASP A 482 -9.44 16.19 25.23
CA ASP A 482 -10.31 16.13 24.07
C ASP A 482 -9.57 16.52 22.77
N PHE A 483 -8.72 17.55 22.86
CA PHE A 483 -7.90 18.00 21.75
C PHE A 483 -6.81 16.98 21.37
N MET A 484 -6.21 16.31 22.34
CA MET A 484 -5.08 15.38 22.11
C MET A 484 -5.53 13.96 21.79
N VAL A 485 -6.67 13.52 22.28
CA VAL A 485 -7.15 12.15 22.19
C VAL A 485 -8.32 12.02 21.18
N GLY A 486 -9.04 13.12 20.93
CA GLY A 486 -10.24 13.14 20.10
C GLY A 486 -11.51 12.86 20.91
N SER A 487 -12.64 13.41 20.47
CA SER A 487 -13.93 13.30 21.17
C SER A 487 -14.56 11.90 21.06
N GLU A 488 -14.14 11.10 20.11
CA GLU A 488 -14.74 9.77 19.86
C GLU A 488 -14.26 8.70 20.86
N ASP A 489 -13.09 8.86 21.46
CA ASP A 489 -12.57 7.94 22.46
C ASP A 489 -13.06 8.24 23.90
N LEU A 490 -13.97 9.20 24.04
CA LEU A 490 -14.44 9.68 25.35
C LEU A 490 -15.43 8.75 26.04
N GLU A 491 -16.11 7.85 25.34
CA GLU A 491 -17.09 6.96 25.97
C GLU A 491 -16.46 5.98 26.95
N ASP A 492 -15.26 5.47 26.64
CA ASP A 492 -14.52 4.53 27.48
C ASP A 492 -13.74 5.21 28.63
N ASN A 493 -13.60 6.53 28.60
CA ASN A 493 -12.69 7.28 29.49
C ASN A 493 -13.40 8.15 30.53
N LYS A 494 -14.71 7.98 30.75
CA LYS A 494 -15.50 8.73 31.75
C LYS A 494 -15.00 8.55 33.20
N ALA A 495 -14.24 7.48 33.45
CA ALA A 495 -13.72 7.14 34.76
C ALA A 495 -12.36 7.77 35.12
N LEU A 496 -11.67 8.41 34.15
CA LEU A 496 -10.33 8.96 34.37
C LEU A 496 -10.37 10.29 35.15
N THR A 497 -9.50 10.40 36.14
CA THR A 497 -9.29 11.64 36.89
C THR A 497 -8.64 12.73 36.00
N LYS A 498 -8.76 13.99 36.40
CA LYS A 498 -8.11 15.10 35.69
C LYS A 498 -6.61 14.92 35.52
N ASN A 499 -5.94 14.35 36.53
CA ASN A 499 -4.50 14.13 36.53
C ASN A 499 -4.13 13.00 35.58
N GLU A 500 -4.92 11.93 35.50
CA GLU A 500 -4.73 10.85 34.54
C GLU A 500 -4.93 11.34 33.11
N LYS A 501 -5.96 12.14 32.87
CA LYS A 501 -6.19 12.77 31.55
C LYS A 501 -5.02 13.67 31.13
N LEU A 502 -4.48 14.47 32.04
CA LEU A 502 -3.34 15.33 31.77
C LEU A 502 -2.06 14.53 31.55
N ALA A 503 -1.83 13.49 32.37
CA ALA A 503 -0.69 12.61 32.18
C ALA A 503 -0.76 11.90 30.83
N LEU A 504 -1.91 11.38 30.45
CA LEU A 504 -2.14 10.76 29.16
C LEU A 504 -1.94 11.76 28.00
N ALA A 505 -2.43 12.98 28.13
CA ALA A 505 -2.26 14.01 27.10
C ALA A 505 -0.80 14.41 26.90
N ILE A 506 -0.03 14.51 27.99
CA ILE A 506 1.41 14.81 27.92
C ILE A 506 2.19 13.60 27.41
N TRP A 507 1.78 12.40 27.78
CA TRP A 507 2.45 11.16 27.45
C TRP A 507 2.17 10.68 26.04
N ARG A 508 0.94 10.84 25.59
CA ARG A 508 0.52 10.50 24.26
C ARG A 508 0.95 11.57 23.27
N LYS A 509 1.68 11.19 22.24
CA LYS A 509 1.71 11.99 21.04
C LYS A 509 0.54 11.54 20.16
N PRO A 510 -0.40 12.42 19.86
CA PRO A 510 -1.39 12.12 18.85
C PRO A 510 -0.70 11.90 17.51
N PRO A 511 -1.28 11.10 16.61
CA PRO A 511 -0.75 10.92 15.28
C PRO A 511 -0.75 12.27 14.56
N SER A 512 0.42 12.91 14.48
CA SER A 512 0.59 14.07 13.63
C SER A 512 0.37 13.66 12.17
N PHE A 513 -0.01 14.59 11.32
CA PHE A 513 -0.16 14.25 9.90
C PHE A 513 1.16 13.76 9.27
N ALA A 514 2.31 14.18 9.78
CA ALA A 514 3.61 13.64 9.38
C ALA A 514 3.73 12.14 9.68
N ARG A 515 3.21 11.67 10.82
CA ARG A 515 3.19 10.24 11.16
C ARG A 515 2.20 9.45 10.32
N VAL A 516 1.00 9.98 10.09
CA VAL A 516 0.04 9.34 9.19
C VAL A 516 0.61 9.24 7.78
N ARG A 517 1.26 10.32 7.30
CA ARG A 517 1.99 10.29 6.05
C ARG A 517 3.11 9.23 6.05
N ARG A 518 3.85 9.12 7.15
CA ARG A 518 4.91 8.11 7.32
C ARG A 518 4.37 6.68 7.29
N VAL A 519 3.20 6.43 7.87
CA VAL A 519 2.50 5.14 7.76
C VAL A 519 2.19 4.85 6.29
N TRP A 520 1.58 5.80 5.59
CA TRP A 520 1.27 5.69 4.17
C TRP A 520 2.52 5.43 3.31
N GLU A 521 3.57 6.23 3.47
CA GLU A 521 4.83 6.06 2.72
C GLU A 521 5.51 4.71 3.03
N THR A 522 5.50 4.28 4.29
CA THR A 522 6.09 2.99 4.70
C THR A 522 5.34 1.83 4.06
N THR A 523 4.01 1.83 4.09
CA THR A 523 3.21 0.74 3.49
C THR A 523 3.28 0.74 1.97
N SER A 524 3.26 1.91 1.33
CA SER A 524 3.44 2.02 -0.12
C SER A 524 4.80 1.46 -0.55
N LYS A 525 5.86 1.84 0.15
CA LYS A 525 7.21 1.34 -0.12
C LYS A 525 7.33 -0.17 0.14
N PHE A 526 6.69 -0.68 1.19
CA PHE A 526 6.65 -2.12 1.46
C PHE A 526 6.07 -2.90 0.27
N TRP A 527 4.98 -2.41 -0.34
CA TRP A 527 4.38 -3.06 -1.51
C TRP A 527 5.22 -2.90 -2.78
N ASP A 528 5.92 -1.77 -2.96
CA ASP A 528 6.88 -1.60 -4.06
C ASP A 528 8.00 -2.64 -3.98
N GLU A 529 8.58 -2.81 -2.82
CA GLU A 529 9.63 -3.79 -2.57
C GLU A 529 9.09 -5.23 -2.63
N ALA A 530 7.88 -5.49 -2.13
CA ALA A 530 7.19 -6.77 -2.24
C ALA A 530 7.02 -7.19 -3.71
N LEU A 531 6.65 -6.27 -4.58
CA LEU A 531 6.55 -6.54 -6.02
C LEU A 531 7.91 -6.94 -6.61
N VAL A 532 8.99 -6.29 -6.19
CA VAL A 532 10.36 -6.64 -6.63
C VAL A 532 10.73 -8.05 -6.15
N GLU A 533 10.45 -8.39 -4.89
CA GLU A 533 10.71 -9.72 -4.34
C GLU A 533 9.88 -10.81 -5.05
N ILE A 534 8.61 -10.57 -5.33
CA ILE A 534 7.76 -11.49 -6.11
C ILE A 534 8.33 -11.71 -7.51
N LYS A 535 8.77 -10.64 -8.19
CA LYS A 535 9.44 -10.73 -9.49
C LYS A 535 10.74 -11.52 -9.43
N GLY A 536 11.45 -11.51 -8.30
CA GLY A 536 12.66 -12.29 -8.05
C GLY A 536 12.40 -13.79 -7.85
N VAL A 537 11.23 -14.16 -7.32
CA VAL A 537 10.81 -15.57 -7.16
C VAL A 537 10.41 -16.19 -8.51
N VAL A 538 9.84 -15.39 -9.37
CA VAL A 538 9.37 -15.83 -10.70
C VAL A 538 10.50 -15.68 -11.71
N ASN A 539 10.88 -16.78 -12.35
CA ASN A 539 11.96 -16.78 -13.34
C ASN A 539 11.64 -15.83 -14.51
N PRO A 540 12.55 -14.92 -14.86
CA PRO A 540 12.33 -14.02 -15.98
C PRO A 540 12.30 -14.79 -17.30
N ILE A 541 11.46 -14.34 -18.21
CA ILE A 541 11.37 -14.88 -19.58
C ILE A 541 12.33 -14.08 -20.46
N ALA A 542 13.28 -14.79 -21.08
CA ALA A 542 14.32 -14.18 -21.88
C ALA A 542 14.01 -14.13 -23.39
N LYS A 543 13.04 -14.91 -23.84
CA LYS A 543 12.78 -15.08 -25.27
C LYS A 543 11.28 -15.19 -25.53
N ARG A 544 10.80 -14.56 -26.61
CA ARG A 544 9.48 -14.77 -27.21
C ARG A 544 9.66 -15.33 -28.62
N LEU A 545 8.66 -16.03 -29.10
CA LEU A 545 8.61 -16.50 -30.48
C LEU A 545 7.71 -15.59 -31.29
N VAL A 546 8.16 -15.23 -32.50
CA VAL A 546 7.43 -14.43 -33.45
C VAL A 546 7.21 -15.26 -34.71
N LEU A 547 5.95 -15.55 -35.03
CA LEU A 547 5.57 -16.23 -36.25
C LEU A 547 5.54 -15.25 -37.41
N LYS A 548 6.22 -15.57 -38.49
CA LYS A 548 6.11 -14.88 -39.79
C LYS A 548 5.01 -15.54 -40.61
N VAL A 549 3.93 -14.83 -40.81
CA VAL A 549 2.72 -15.36 -41.46
C VAL A 549 2.47 -14.62 -42.77
N ARG A 550 2.11 -15.34 -43.81
CA ARG A 550 1.83 -14.76 -45.15
C ARG A 550 0.57 -13.88 -45.13
N THR A 551 0.62 -12.70 -45.75
CA THR A 551 -0.43 -11.68 -45.64
C THR A 551 -1.53 -11.79 -46.69
N ASN A 552 -1.44 -12.71 -47.64
CA ASN A 552 -2.43 -12.81 -48.73
C ASN A 552 -3.85 -12.97 -48.13
N ASN A 553 -4.60 -11.86 -48.07
CA ASN A 553 -5.98 -11.77 -47.61
C ASN A 553 -6.23 -11.82 -46.08
N LEU A 554 -5.22 -11.55 -45.26
CA LEU A 554 -5.47 -11.37 -43.82
C LEU A 554 -6.23 -10.05 -43.56
N ASN A 555 -7.53 -10.12 -43.35
CA ASN A 555 -8.36 -8.97 -42.99
C ASN A 555 -8.53 -8.91 -41.46
N LEU A 556 -7.42 -9.00 -40.73
CA LEU A 556 -7.39 -8.93 -39.26
C LEU A 556 -7.01 -7.52 -38.83
N PRO A 557 -7.73 -6.89 -37.87
CA PRO A 557 -7.32 -5.67 -37.23
C PRO A 557 -5.97 -5.85 -36.50
N PRO A 558 -4.98 -4.98 -36.73
CA PRO A 558 -3.68 -5.04 -36.07
C PRO A 558 -3.78 -4.57 -34.57
N ASN A 559 -2.74 -4.83 -33.82
CA ASN A 559 -2.62 -4.52 -32.37
C ASN A 559 -3.70 -5.19 -31.52
N ASN A 560 -4.08 -6.40 -31.89
CA ASN A 560 -5.03 -7.24 -31.16
C ASN A 560 -4.45 -8.63 -30.90
N ALA A 561 -4.97 -9.27 -29.83
CA ALA A 561 -4.70 -10.68 -29.57
C ALA A 561 -5.73 -11.57 -30.24
N TYR A 562 -5.27 -12.70 -30.78
CA TYR A 562 -6.07 -13.72 -31.45
C TYR A 562 -5.76 -15.09 -30.87
N GLU A 563 -6.76 -15.96 -30.80
CA GLU A 563 -6.52 -17.38 -30.66
C GLU A 563 -6.07 -17.94 -31.98
N ALA A 564 -4.93 -18.63 -32.02
CA ALA A 564 -4.41 -19.30 -33.19
C ALA A 564 -4.54 -20.81 -33.05
N LYS A 565 -4.95 -21.52 -34.09
CA LYS A 565 -4.94 -22.98 -34.15
C LYS A 565 -3.90 -23.42 -35.17
N PHE A 566 -2.94 -24.20 -34.71
CA PHE A 566 -1.92 -24.84 -35.52
C PHE A 566 -1.96 -26.35 -35.31
N ASN A 567 -2.29 -27.10 -36.33
CA ASN A 567 -2.72 -28.49 -36.22
C ASN A 567 -3.88 -28.62 -35.19
N GLU A 568 -3.75 -29.39 -34.15
CA GLU A 568 -4.77 -29.52 -33.09
C GLU A 568 -4.53 -28.59 -31.88
N ALA A 569 -3.39 -27.90 -31.85
CA ALA A 569 -3.03 -27.02 -30.73
C ALA A 569 -3.59 -25.62 -30.90
N LYS A 570 -4.23 -25.11 -29.85
CA LYS A 570 -4.70 -23.73 -29.75
C LYS A 570 -3.82 -22.95 -28.78
N PHE A 571 -3.41 -21.75 -29.19
CA PHE A 571 -2.58 -20.84 -28.42
C PHE A 571 -2.85 -19.39 -28.76
N THR A 572 -2.41 -18.47 -27.92
CA THR A 572 -2.68 -17.04 -28.09
C THR A 572 -1.51 -16.33 -28.77
N VAL A 573 -1.82 -15.50 -29.76
CA VAL A 573 -0.86 -14.68 -30.51
C VAL A 573 -1.30 -13.22 -30.50
N PHE A 574 -0.35 -12.30 -30.53
CA PHE A 574 -0.59 -10.88 -30.71
C PHE A 574 -0.17 -10.47 -32.13
N TYR A 575 -1.12 -9.93 -32.88
CA TYR A 575 -0.86 -9.41 -34.23
C TYR A 575 -0.32 -7.98 -34.12
N GLU A 576 0.95 -7.82 -34.46
CA GLU A 576 1.61 -6.53 -34.48
C GLU A 576 1.15 -5.69 -35.69
N ASN A 577 1.24 -4.38 -35.57
CA ASN A 577 0.87 -3.47 -36.65
C ASN A 577 1.69 -3.77 -37.90
N LYS A 578 1.03 -3.70 -39.06
CA LYS A 578 1.67 -3.90 -40.35
C LYS A 578 3.00 -3.16 -40.43
N ASN A 579 4.04 -3.87 -40.80
CA ASN A 579 5.30 -3.26 -41.17
C ASN A 579 5.11 -2.50 -42.49
N PRO A 580 4.98 -1.16 -42.51
CA PRO A 580 4.71 -0.44 -43.75
C PRO A 580 5.86 -0.50 -44.77
N LYS A 581 6.96 -1.18 -44.45
CA LYS A 581 8.17 -1.32 -45.26
C LYS A 581 8.51 -2.77 -45.61
N GLY A 582 7.74 -3.75 -45.15
CA GLY A 582 7.95 -5.16 -45.52
C GLY A 582 7.60 -5.43 -46.95
N THR A 583 8.59 -5.57 -47.84
CA THR A 583 8.45 -5.89 -49.24
C THR A 583 8.19 -7.37 -49.50
N ASP A 584 8.19 -8.22 -48.49
CA ASP A 584 8.14 -9.67 -48.53
C ASP A 584 6.72 -10.28 -48.33
N GLY A 585 5.73 -9.45 -47.98
CA GLY A 585 4.34 -9.91 -47.80
C GLY A 585 4.14 -10.79 -46.55
N LEU A 586 5.03 -10.68 -45.55
CA LEU A 586 4.95 -11.39 -44.29
C LEU A 586 4.57 -10.45 -43.15
N GLU A 587 3.78 -10.92 -42.21
CA GLU A 587 3.38 -10.17 -40.99
C GLU A 587 3.75 -10.91 -39.71
N ASN A 588 3.95 -10.12 -38.63
CA ASN A 588 4.45 -10.61 -37.35
C ASN A 588 3.29 -10.95 -36.42
N PHE A 589 3.29 -12.16 -35.90
CA PHE A 589 2.43 -12.63 -34.83
C PHE A 589 3.29 -13.08 -33.66
N VAL A 590 3.29 -12.30 -32.57
CA VAL A 590 4.05 -12.62 -31.33
C VAL A 590 3.27 -13.64 -30.55
N ILE A 591 3.89 -14.76 -30.17
CA ILE A 591 3.29 -15.74 -29.27
C ILE A 591 3.29 -15.13 -27.87
N ILE A 592 2.10 -14.99 -27.28
CA ILE A 592 1.87 -14.42 -25.95
C ILE A 592 1.33 -15.47 -24.99
N GLU A 593 1.97 -16.62 -24.99
CA GLU A 593 1.61 -17.76 -24.16
C GLU A 593 2.87 -18.33 -23.48
N ASN A 594 2.69 -18.96 -22.32
CA ASN A 594 3.76 -19.70 -21.66
C ASN A 594 4.33 -20.80 -22.58
N LEU A 595 5.63 -20.79 -22.83
CA LEU A 595 6.27 -21.70 -23.80
C LEU A 595 6.24 -23.16 -23.37
N ASP A 596 6.30 -23.47 -22.05
CA ASP A 596 6.17 -24.84 -21.53
C ASP A 596 4.74 -25.38 -21.76
N LEU A 597 3.74 -24.54 -21.59
CA LEU A 597 2.34 -24.88 -21.87
C LEU A 597 2.14 -25.09 -23.37
N LEU A 598 2.73 -24.21 -24.21
CA LEU A 598 2.70 -24.33 -25.67
C LEU A 598 3.31 -25.66 -26.12
N ALA A 599 4.49 -26.04 -25.59
CA ALA A 599 5.14 -27.30 -25.93
C ALA A 599 4.24 -28.51 -25.66
N LYS A 600 3.56 -28.51 -24.49
CA LYS A 600 2.59 -29.57 -24.13
C LYS A 600 1.41 -29.61 -25.12
N LYS A 601 0.83 -28.46 -25.46
CA LYS A 601 -0.29 -28.37 -26.43
C LYS A 601 0.10 -28.89 -27.81
N LEU A 602 1.32 -28.64 -28.26
CA LEU A 602 1.87 -29.10 -29.52
C LEU A 602 2.33 -30.58 -29.47
N GLY A 603 2.28 -31.23 -28.31
CA GLY A 603 2.75 -32.60 -28.12
C GLY A 603 4.27 -32.75 -28.24
N ILE A 604 5.01 -31.65 -28.09
CA ILE A 604 6.47 -31.59 -28.16
C ILE A 604 7.07 -32.06 -26.85
N LYS A 605 7.90 -33.11 -26.89
CA LYS A 605 8.62 -33.60 -25.71
C LYS A 605 9.84 -32.72 -25.45
N LYS A 606 9.97 -32.26 -24.20
CA LYS A 606 11.10 -31.48 -23.74
C LYS A 606 12.37 -32.36 -23.78
N ASP A 607 13.41 -31.92 -24.50
CA ASP A 607 14.73 -32.54 -24.46
C ASP A 607 15.58 -31.78 -23.44
N SER A 608 16.05 -32.48 -22.39
CA SER A 608 16.88 -31.89 -21.34
C SER A 608 18.22 -31.34 -21.83
N ARG A 609 18.61 -31.62 -23.06
CA ARG A 609 19.88 -31.19 -23.67
C ARG A 609 19.74 -29.97 -24.58
N LYS A 610 18.49 -29.56 -24.91
CA LYS A 610 18.21 -28.44 -25.83
C LYS A 610 17.45 -27.34 -25.12
N ASP A 611 17.64 -26.10 -25.55
CA ASP A 611 16.77 -25.00 -25.13
C ASP A 611 15.32 -25.29 -25.60
N LEU A 612 14.35 -25.01 -24.73
CA LEU A 612 12.94 -25.20 -25.03
C LEU A 612 12.51 -24.44 -26.28
N VAL A 613 13.08 -23.27 -26.50
CA VAL A 613 12.80 -22.42 -27.67
C VAL A 613 13.23 -23.12 -28.97
N ASP A 614 14.42 -23.74 -28.97
CA ASP A 614 14.93 -24.45 -30.13
C ASP A 614 14.05 -25.68 -30.46
N VAL A 615 13.63 -26.41 -29.42
CA VAL A 615 12.73 -27.57 -29.58
C VAL A 615 11.36 -27.18 -30.10
N LEU A 616 10.85 -26.01 -29.64
CA LEU A 616 9.59 -25.45 -30.15
C LEU A 616 9.71 -25.03 -31.61
N ILE A 617 10.79 -24.37 -32.01
CA ILE A 617 11.03 -23.99 -33.41
C ILE A 617 11.09 -25.23 -34.31
N GLU A 618 11.91 -26.24 -33.91
CA GLU A 618 11.97 -27.52 -34.65
C GLU A 618 10.56 -28.16 -34.80
N GLY A 619 9.76 -28.12 -33.71
CA GLY A 619 8.41 -28.69 -33.71
C GLY A 619 7.38 -27.93 -34.57
N LEU A 620 7.52 -26.63 -34.65
CA LEU A 620 6.65 -25.77 -35.47
C LEU A 620 7.10 -25.74 -36.94
N GLU A 621 8.38 -25.92 -37.20
CA GLU A 621 8.95 -25.97 -38.56
C GLU A 621 8.99 -27.36 -39.18
N ASP A 622 8.54 -28.39 -38.48
CA ASP A 622 8.56 -29.78 -38.96
C ASP A 622 7.90 -29.88 -40.33
N LYS A 623 8.67 -30.37 -41.32
CA LYS A 623 8.28 -30.51 -42.69
C LYS A 623 7.11 -31.47 -42.91
N ASN A 624 6.87 -32.35 -41.93
CA ASN A 624 5.81 -33.36 -42.00
C ASN A 624 4.46 -32.81 -41.46
N LYS A 625 4.44 -31.60 -40.91
CA LYS A 625 3.22 -30.96 -40.40
C LYS A 625 2.65 -29.96 -41.39
N ASP A 626 1.32 -29.86 -41.42
CA ASP A 626 0.66 -28.81 -42.18
C ASP A 626 1.02 -27.45 -41.57
N LYS A 627 1.53 -26.52 -42.38
CA LYS A 627 1.93 -25.18 -41.90
C LYS A 627 0.79 -24.17 -41.92
N ASN A 628 -0.44 -24.62 -42.12
CA ASN A 628 -1.61 -23.75 -42.04
C ASN A 628 -1.90 -23.36 -40.59
N ILE A 629 -2.26 -22.10 -40.40
CA ILE A 629 -2.65 -21.54 -39.12
C ILE A 629 -3.98 -20.80 -39.27
N ASP A 630 -4.92 -21.11 -38.43
CA ASP A 630 -6.23 -20.47 -38.38
C ASP A 630 -6.30 -19.49 -37.22
N PHE A 631 -6.87 -18.33 -37.43
CA PHE A 631 -7.05 -17.29 -36.42
C PHE A 631 -8.51 -17.14 -36.04
N PHE A 632 -8.77 -17.06 -34.78
CA PHE A 632 -10.09 -16.91 -34.15
C PHE A 632 -10.17 -15.66 -33.31
N ASN A 633 -11.37 -15.14 -33.08
CA ASN A 633 -11.56 -14.11 -32.10
C ASN A 633 -11.35 -14.71 -30.70
N SER A 634 -10.51 -14.10 -29.86
CA SER A 634 -10.29 -14.55 -28.49
C SER A 634 -11.57 -14.59 -27.63
N ASN A 635 -12.61 -13.84 -28.04
CA ASN A 635 -13.90 -13.81 -27.33
C ASN A 635 -14.99 -14.69 -27.99
N ASP A 636 -14.74 -15.21 -29.18
CA ASP A 636 -15.65 -16.10 -29.91
C ASP A 636 -14.84 -17.09 -30.78
N PRO A 637 -14.40 -18.19 -30.17
CA PRO A 637 -13.55 -19.18 -30.81
C PRO A 637 -14.31 -20.11 -31.78
N SER A 638 -15.58 -19.84 -32.11
CA SER A 638 -16.42 -20.69 -32.92
C SER A 638 -16.27 -20.43 -34.43
N ALA A 639 -15.81 -19.22 -34.82
CA ALA A 639 -15.67 -18.83 -36.24
C ALA A 639 -14.22 -18.51 -36.58
N VAL A 640 -13.72 -19.12 -37.66
CA VAL A 640 -12.43 -18.78 -38.26
C VAL A 640 -12.53 -17.40 -38.88
N LEU A 641 -11.70 -16.46 -38.39
CA LEU A 641 -11.61 -15.10 -38.93
C LEU A 641 -10.72 -15.02 -40.18
N ALA A 642 -9.62 -15.76 -40.16
CA ALA A 642 -8.66 -15.84 -41.24
C ALA A 642 -7.85 -17.13 -41.13
N SER A 643 -7.40 -17.63 -42.28
CA SER A 643 -6.49 -18.77 -42.40
C SER A 643 -5.29 -18.34 -43.24
N SER A 644 -4.10 -18.79 -42.84
CA SER A 644 -2.88 -18.46 -43.55
C SER A 644 -1.81 -19.54 -43.30
N ARG A 645 -0.55 -19.23 -43.65
CA ARG A 645 0.57 -20.17 -43.55
C ARG A 645 1.74 -19.55 -42.81
N ILE A 646 2.36 -20.32 -41.92
CA ILE A 646 3.61 -19.95 -41.26
C ILE A 646 4.77 -20.16 -42.27
N GLU A 647 5.51 -19.08 -42.53
CA GLU A 647 6.66 -19.08 -43.43
C GLU A 647 8.00 -19.08 -42.67
N GLY A 648 8.02 -18.66 -41.41
CA GLY A 648 9.20 -18.66 -40.59
C GLY A 648 8.89 -18.31 -39.16
N ILE A 649 9.90 -18.52 -38.30
CA ILE A 649 9.83 -18.21 -36.89
C ILE A 649 11.07 -17.43 -36.50
N GLU A 650 10.89 -16.36 -35.75
CA GLU A 650 11.98 -15.55 -35.20
C GLU A 650 11.98 -15.58 -33.69
N ILE A 651 13.16 -15.43 -33.11
CA ILE A 651 13.33 -15.27 -31.62
C ILE A 651 13.44 -13.78 -31.34
N GLU A 652 12.57 -13.28 -30.49
CA GLU A 652 12.66 -11.94 -29.92
C GLU A 652 13.28 -12.01 -28.52
N SER A 653 14.38 -11.32 -28.31
CA SER A 653 14.98 -11.19 -26.99
C SER A 653 14.17 -10.27 -26.11
N CYS A 654 13.89 -10.71 -24.89
CA CYS A 654 13.15 -9.95 -23.88
C CYS A 654 13.75 -10.23 -22.48
N ASN A 655 13.32 -9.46 -21.49
CA ASN A 655 13.67 -9.71 -20.08
C ASN A 655 12.53 -9.22 -19.20
N TYR A 656 11.54 -10.07 -18.97
CA TYR A 656 10.42 -9.72 -18.09
C TYR A 656 10.04 -10.86 -17.17
N SER A 657 9.61 -10.50 -15.96
CA SER A 657 8.99 -11.47 -15.04
C SER A 657 7.50 -11.62 -15.39
N PRO A 658 6.96 -12.85 -15.51
CA PRO A 658 5.54 -13.09 -15.79
C PRO A 658 4.67 -12.80 -14.56
N VAL A 659 4.56 -11.52 -14.21
CA VAL A 659 3.83 -10.99 -13.06
C VAL A 659 3.04 -9.77 -13.52
N ILE A 660 1.76 -9.69 -13.16
CA ILE A 660 0.91 -8.51 -13.44
C ILE A 660 0.41 -7.93 -12.12
N GLU A 661 0.82 -6.69 -11.82
CA GLU A 661 0.27 -5.90 -10.72
C GLU A 661 -1.17 -5.48 -11.05
N ILE A 662 -2.11 -5.79 -10.15
CA ILE A 662 -3.53 -5.44 -10.29
C ILE A 662 -3.88 -4.22 -9.45
N THR A 663 -3.58 -4.25 -8.15
CA THR A 663 -3.86 -3.17 -7.22
C THR A 663 -2.67 -3.00 -6.29
N LYS A 664 -2.30 -1.76 -6.03
CA LYS A 664 -1.28 -1.39 -5.07
C LYS A 664 -1.71 -0.12 -4.33
N ASP A 665 -2.24 -0.32 -3.16
CA ASP A 665 -2.67 0.71 -2.22
C ASP A 665 -1.96 0.54 -0.88
N PRO A 666 -1.91 1.53 -0.01
CA PRO A 666 -1.34 1.38 1.33
C PRO A 666 -1.93 0.20 2.11
N GLU A 667 -3.24 -0.03 1.97
CA GLU A 667 -3.95 -1.10 2.68
C GLU A 667 -4.02 -2.42 1.91
N ARG A 668 -3.88 -2.42 0.58
CA ARG A 668 -4.11 -3.60 -0.26
C ARG A 668 -3.12 -3.72 -1.40
N PHE A 669 -2.69 -4.95 -1.62
CA PHE A 669 -1.84 -5.29 -2.74
C PHE A 669 -2.34 -6.56 -3.41
N MET A 670 -2.58 -6.52 -4.71
CA MET A 670 -3.02 -7.67 -5.51
C MET A 670 -2.14 -7.83 -6.73
N VAL A 671 -1.71 -9.07 -6.97
CA VAL A 671 -0.80 -9.40 -8.08
C VAL A 671 -1.13 -10.78 -8.65
N LEU A 672 -1.10 -10.90 -9.97
CA LEU A 672 -1.20 -12.18 -10.68
C LEU A 672 0.20 -12.76 -10.89
N VAL A 673 0.34 -14.05 -10.58
CA VAL A 673 1.58 -14.82 -10.72
C VAL A 673 1.28 -16.21 -11.31
N PRO A 674 2.29 -16.93 -11.83
CA PRO A 674 2.14 -18.34 -12.13
C PRO A 674 1.68 -19.13 -10.90
N ALA A 675 0.77 -20.09 -11.07
CA ALA A 675 0.21 -20.80 -9.92
C ALA A 675 1.26 -21.60 -9.15
N ASP A 676 2.24 -22.20 -9.84
CA ASP A 676 3.35 -22.95 -9.26
C ASP A 676 4.33 -22.09 -8.44
N LYS A 677 4.27 -20.76 -8.57
CA LYS A 677 5.09 -19.81 -7.83
C LYS A 677 4.35 -19.08 -6.70
N ALA A 678 3.06 -19.33 -6.57
CA ALA A 678 2.22 -18.57 -5.66
C ALA A 678 2.57 -18.76 -4.18
N LEU A 679 2.80 -19.99 -3.73
CA LEU A 679 3.17 -20.28 -2.33
C LEU A 679 4.54 -19.71 -1.99
N GLU A 680 5.53 -19.91 -2.86
CA GLU A 680 6.89 -19.39 -2.68
C GLU A 680 6.87 -17.84 -2.58
N ALA A 681 6.14 -17.17 -3.46
CA ALA A 681 5.96 -15.74 -3.43
C ALA A 681 5.23 -15.27 -2.15
N ALA A 682 4.17 -15.96 -1.75
CA ALA A 682 3.42 -15.64 -0.54
C ALA A 682 4.28 -15.75 0.73
N LYS A 683 5.08 -16.81 0.83
CA LYS A 683 6.02 -17.03 1.92
C LYS A 683 7.09 -15.95 1.97
N LYS A 684 7.62 -15.56 0.82
CA LYS A 684 8.62 -14.48 0.74
C LYS A 684 8.08 -13.15 1.29
N ILE A 685 6.83 -12.83 1.01
CA ILE A 685 6.20 -11.62 1.55
C ILE A 685 5.86 -11.77 3.03
N LYS A 686 5.50 -12.97 3.50
CA LYS A 686 5.35 -13.25 4.93
C LYS A 686 6.68 -13.02 5.68
N GLU A 687 7.79 -13.54 5.19
CA GLU A 687 9.14 -13.32 5.75
C GLU A 687 9.48 -11.81 5.82
N LYS A 688 9.21 -11.07 4.73
CA LYS A 688 9.39 -9.62 4.69
C LYS A 688 8.54 -8.91 5.75
N TYR A 689 7.27 -9.29 5.89
CA TYR A 689 6.37 -8.75 6.90
C TYR A 689 6.88 -9.02 8.33
N GLU A 690 7.30 -10.24 8.62
CA GLU A 690 7.83 -10.61 9.93
C GLU A 690 9.12 -9.84 10.26
N LYS A 691 9.96 -9.61 9.26
CA LYS A 691 11.18 -8.82 9.40
C LYS A 691 10.90 -7.33 9.65
N GLU A 692 10.05 -6.72 8.85
CA GLU A 692 9.88 -5.27 8.86
C GLU A 692 8.81 -4.77 9.81
N MET A 693 7.82 -5.62 10.12
CA MET A 693 6.67 -5.28 10.96
C MET A 693 6.53 -6.20 12.17
N GLY A 694 7.50 -7.08 12.39
CA GLY A 694 7.50 -8.05 13.49
C GLY A 694 7.34 -7.42 14.87
N LYS A 695 7.92 -6.24 15.10
CA LYS A 695 7.80 -5.50 16.37
C LYS A 695 6.37 -5.06 16.70
N VAL A 696 5.51 -4.98 15.70
CA VAL A 696 4.12 -4.49 15.81
C VAL A 696 3.10 -5.46 15.26
N ARG A 697 3.49 -6.69 14.93
CA ARG A 697 2.61 -7.69 14.31
C ARG A 697 1.36 -8.03 15.13
N ASN A 698 1.43 -7.84 16.45
CA ASN A 698 0.30 -8.02 17.36
C ASN A 698 -0.86 -7.03 17.13
N ARG A 699 -0.61 -5.92 16.44
CA ARG A 699 -1.57 -4.83 16.19
C ARG A 699 -1.55 -4.27 14.76
N LEU A 700 -0.75 -4.87 13.88
CA LEU A 700 -0.71 -4.61 12.44
C LEU A 700 -0.83 -5.93 11.69
N PRO A 701 -2.03 -6.52 11.61
CA PRO A 701 -2.21 -7.78 10.91
C PRO A 701 -2.01 -7.61 9.41
N MET A 702 -1.37 -8.61 8.79
CA MET A 702 -1.32 -8.77 7.34
C MET A 702 -2.12 -10.02 6.94
N ASN A 703 -3.25 -9.84 6.29
CA ASN A 703 -4.01 -10.95 5.74
C ASN A 703 -3.49 -11.33 4.35
N LEU A 704 -3.53 -12.60 4.05
CA LEU A 704 -3.11 -13.20 2.79
C LEU A 704 -4.22 -14.07 2.22
N GLY A 705 -4.56 -13.85 0.96
CA GLY A 705 -5.45 -14.70 0.19
C GLY A 705 -4.79 -15.18 -1.09
N ILE A 706 -4.92 -16.46 -1.42
CA ILE A 706 -4.47 -17.03 -2.70
C ILE A 706 -5.67 -17.58 -3.46
N VAL A 707 -5.95 -17.03 -4.63
CA VAL A 707 -7.00 -17.51 -5.53
C VAL A 707 -6.37 -18.17 -6.74
N TYR A 708 -6.41 -19.49 -6.79
CA TYR A 708 -5.98 -20.25 -7.94
C TYR A 708 -7.10 -20.36 -8.97
N ALA A 709 -6.75 -20.26 -10.26
CA ALA A 709 -7.72 -20.40 -11.34
C ALA A 709 -7.04 -20.88 -12.64
N GLY A 710 -7.82 -21.47 -13.54
CA GLY A 710 -7.38 -21.66 -14.91
C GLY A 710 -7.23 -20.30 -15.62
N TYR A 711 -6.25 -20.16 -16.50
CA TYR A 711 -5.96 -18.88 -17.18
C TYR A 711 -7.10 -18.37 -18.06
N HIS A 712 -8.06 -19.23 -18.44
CA HIS A 712 -9.30 -18.83 -19.15
C HIS A 712 -10.43 -18.43 -18.21
N THR A 713 -10.25 -18.53 -16.89
CA THR A 713 -11.28 -18.10 -15.92
C THR A 713 -11.48 -16.59 -16.05
N ALA A 714 -12.74 -16.15 -16.06
CA ALA A 714 -13.06 -14.73 -16.20
C ALA A 714 -12.39 -13.89 -15.08
N LEU A 715 -11.57 -12.92 -15.44
CA LEU A 715 -10.83 -12.08 -14.50
C LEU A 715 -11.74 -11.44 -13.43
N PRO A 716 -12.95 -10.93 -13.75
CA PRO A 716 -13.85 -10.39 -12.73
C PRO A 716 -14.22 -11.41 -11.65
N ALA A 717 -14.30 -12.71 -11.97
CA ALA A 717 -14.56 -13.75 -10.98
C ALA A 717 -13.35 -13.98 -10.07
N ILE A 718 -12.13 -13.96 -10.62
CA ILE A 718 -10.88 -14.08 -9.86
C ILE A 718 -10.72 -12.87 -8.92
N MET A 719 -10.98 -11.66 -9.44
CA MET A 719 -10.89 -10.43 -8.67
C MET A 719 -11.95 -10.36 -7.55
N ASP A 720 -13.18 -10.82 -7.82
CA ASP A 720 -14.23 -10.89 -6.80
C ASP A 720 -13.86 -11.91 -5.70
N ALA A 721 -13.32 -13.07 -6.07
CA ALA A 721 -12.80 -14.05 -5.12
C ALA A 721 -11.68 -13.47 -4.27
N GLY A 722 -10.71 -12.78 -4.87
CA GLY A 722 -9.62 -12.11 -4.18
C GLY A 722 -10.09 -11.05 -3.18
N ARG A 723 -11.15 -10.31 -3.50
CA ARG A 723 -11.76 -9.36 -2.54
C ARG A 723 -12.51 -10.06 -1.42
N ARG A 724 -13.26 -11.11 -1.74
CA ARG A 724 -14.03 -11.88 -0.74
C ARG A 724 -13.13 -12.56 0.28
N ILE A 725 -11.99 -13.12 -0.17
CA ILE A 725 -11.04 -13.80 0.70
C ILE A 725 -10.39 -12.81 1.70
N MET A 726 -10.37 -11.53 1.38
CA MET A 726 -9.86 -10.46 2.24
C MET A 726 -10.92 -9.87 3.18
N GLN A 727 -12.18 -10.34 3.15
CA GLN A 727 -13.27 -9.89 4.03
C GLN A 727 -13.23 -10.57 5.41
N ILE A 728 -12.04 -10.81 5.92
CA ILE A 728 -11.83 -11.32 7.27
C ILE A 728 -11.85 -10.16 8.23
N ASN A 729 -12.61 -10.28 9.33
CA ASN A 729 -12.68 -9.25 10.34
C ASN A 729 -11.44 -9.30 11.23
N ASN A 730 -10.68 -8.22 11.28
CA ASN A 730 -9.49 -8.09 12.13
C ASN A 730 -9.88 -7.60 13.53
N GLU A 731 -10.55 -8.43 14.29
CA GLU A 731 -10.87 -8.15 15.69
C GLU A 731 -9.74 -8.57 16.63
N GLU A 732 -9.56 -7.78 17.68
CA GLU A 732 -8.63 -8.13 18.75
C GLU A 732 -9.15 -9.37 19.50
N LYS A 733 -8.24 -10.31 19.75
CA LYS A 733 -8.50 -11.54 20.52
C LYS A 733 -7.53 -11.65 21.68
N PRO A 734 -8.01 -12.12 22.84
CA PRO A 734 -7.12 -12.42 23.96
C PRO A 734 -6.39 -13.74 23.69
N TRP A 735 -5.05 -13.71 23.73
CA TRP A 735 -4.21 -14.90 23.65
C TRP A 735 -3.38 -15.04 24.93
N THR A 736 -3.29 -16.25 25.46
CA THR A 736 -2.52 -16.55 26.68
C THR A 736 -1.09 -16.99 26.34
N LEU A 737 -0.10 -16.41 27.00
CA LEU A 737 1.29 -16.89 26.92
C LEU A 737 1.45 -18.20 27.66
N MET A 738 1.77 -19.27 26.92
CA MET A 738 1.87 -20.64 27.45
C MET A 738 3.22 -20.94 28.09
N LYS A 739 4.27 -20.23 27.64
CA LYS A 739 5.64 -20.36 28.18
C LYS A 739 6.18 -19.01 28.58
N GLN A 740 7.24 -19.03 29.43
CA GLN A 740 8.03 -17.83 29.67
C GLN A 740 8.68 -17.41 28.35
N PRO A 741 8.63 -16.13 27.97
CA PRO A 741 9.33 -15.64 26.80
C PRO A 741 10.82 -15.99 26.83
N GLU A 742 11.34 -16.52 25.74
CA GLU A 742 12.75 -16.86 25.57
C GLU A 742 13.48 -15.73 24.86
N GLU A 743 14.55 -15.21 25.47
CA GLU A 743 15.36 -14.14 24.87
C GLU A 743 16.49 -14.74 24.04
N PHE A 744 16.58 -14.30 22.79
CA PHE A 744 17.67 -14.55 21.87
C PHE A 744 18.46 -13.26 21.61
N SER A 745 19.49 -13.35 20.77
CA SER A 745 20.39 -12.20 20.52
C SER A 745 19.67 -10.96 20.00
N ASP A 746 18.62 -11.13 19.18
CA ASP A 746 17.95 -10.06 18.44
C ASP A 746 16.41 -10.10 18.48
N TYR A 747 15.84 -11.14 19.08
CA TYR A 747 14.38 -11.30 19.21
C TYR A 747 14.00 -12.01 20.51
N PHE A 748 12.72 -11.91 20.89
CA PHE A 748 12.06 -12.76 21.88
C PHE A 748 11.17 -13.76 21.17
N GLU A 749 11.23 -15.04 21.59
CA GLU A 749 10.29 -16.05 21.14
C GLU A 749 9.13 -16.18 22.14
N LEU A 750 7.92 -16.00 21.63
CA LEU A 750 6.68 -16.08 22.41
C LEU A 750 5.88 -17.29 21.94
N THR A 751 5.48 -18.15 22.88
CA THR A 751 4.62 -19.29 22.60
C THR A 751 3.23 -19.01 23.18
N PHE A 752 2.23 -18.94 22.30
CA PHE A 752 0.83 -18.74 22.65
C PHE A 752 0.04 -20.05 22.62
N GLU A 753 -1.21 -19.99 23.02
CA GLU A 753 -2.19 -21.06 22.81
C GLU A 753 -2.32 -21.43 21.31
N GLU A 754 -2.88 -22.59 21.01
CA GLU A 754 -2.96 -23.17 19.66
C GLU A 754 -1.57 -23.35 18.97
N ASN A 755 -0.51 -23.54 19.78
CA ASN A 755 0.88 -23.72 19.34
C ASN A 755 1.43 -22.59 18.45
N GLN A 756 0.87 -21.41 18.51
CA GLN A 756 1.39 -20.26 17.76
C GLN A 756 2.69 -19.77 18.39
N VAL A 757 3.74 -19.73 17.58
CA VAL A 757 5.09 -19.28 18.01
C VAL A 757 5.48 -18.04 17.23
N TRP A 758 5.74 -16.95 17.94
CA TRP A 758 6.14 -15.68 17.33
C TRP A 758 7.53 -15.26 17.74
N ARG A 759 8.31 -14.80 16.77
CA ARG A 759 9.61 -14.14 16.98
C ARG A 759 9.45 -12.66 16.85
N ILE A 760 9.62 -11.95 17.97
CA ILE A 760 9.43 -10.50 18.04
C ILE A 760 10.81 -9.84 18.10
N PRO A 761 11.22 -9.11 17.05
CA PRO A 761 12.49 -8.37 17.07
C PRO A 761 12.51 -7.38 18.22
N SER A 762 13.61 -7.38 18.99
CA SER A 762 13.72 -6.60 20.22
C SER A 762 14.88 -5.60 20.21
N LYS A 763 15.68 -5.62 19.17
CA LYS A 763 16.86 -4.76 19.08
C LYS A 763 16.70 -3.61 18.09
N MET A 764 17.48 -2.57 18.34
CA MET A 764 17.69 -1.42 17.48
C MET A 764 19.19 -1.24 17.32
N GLY A 765 19.69 -1.29 16.06
CA GLY A 765 21.11 -1.40 15.80
C GLY A 765 21.71 -2.69 16.31
N ALA A 766 23.06 -2.78 16.34
CA ALA A 766 23.74 -4.02 16.66
C ALA A 766 23.59 -4.45 18.14
N CYS A 767 23.29 -3.54 19.08
CA CYS A 767 23.39 -3.84 20.52
C CYS A 767 22.34 -3.17 21.41
N SER A 768 21.52 -2.25 20.93
CA SER A 768 20.57 -1.51 21.75
C SER A 768 19.21 -2.17 21.80
N GLU A 769 18.59 -2.25 22.98
CA GLU A 769 17.22 -2.69 23.09
C GLU A 769 16.25 -1.67 22.48
N ASP A 770 15.27 -2.16 21.75
CA ASP A 770 14.20 -1.32 21.24
C ASP A 770 13.13 -1.13 22.30
N LEU A 771 13.21 -0.01 23.00
CA LEU A 771 12.26 0.36 24.06
C LEU A 771 11.01 1.11 23.55
N TRP A 772 10.76 1.09 22.20
CA TRP A 772 9.74 1.95 21.59
C TRP A 772 8.59 1.19 20.96
N TYR A 773 8.88 0.06 20.29
CA TYR A 773 7.91 -0.59 19.43
C TYR A 773 7.33 -1.91 19.93
N PRO A 774 8.11 -2.84 20.52
CA PRO A 774 7.62 -4.19 20.81
C PRO A 774 6.83 -4.23 22.14
N TYR A 775 5.66 -3.57 22.15
CA TYR A 775 4.72 -3.57 23.27
C TYR A 775 3.48 -4.37 22.98
N PHE A 776 2.97 -5.05 24.00
CA PHE A 776 1.74 -5.82 24.00
C PHE A 776 0.72 -5.22 24.98
N CYS A 777 -0.55 -5.23 24.56
CA CYS A 777 -1.64 -4.85 25.44
C CYS A 777 -2.01 -6.07 26.31
N VAL A 778 -1.69 -6.03 27.59
CA VAL A 778 -1.99 -7.10 28.56
C VAL A 778 -3.27 -6.78 29.29
N VAL A 779 -4.19 -7.74 29.34
CA VAL A 779 -5.48 -7.62 30.03
C VAL A 779 -5.29 -7.87 31.50
N ASP A 780 -5.63 -6.89 32.34
CA ASP A 780 -5.62 -7.02 33.80
C ASP A 780 -6.97 -7.52 34.30
N LYS A 781 -7.23 -8.84 34.18
CA LYS A 781 -8.49 -9.46 34.63
C LYS A 781 -8.66 -9.42 36.15
N ASP A 782 -7.57 -9.49 36.89
CA ASP A 782 -7.59 -9.67 38.34
C ASP A 782 -7.32 -8.37 39.10
N GLN A 783 -7.26 -7.24 38.38
CA GLN A 783 -6.91 -5.91 38.94
C GLN A 783 -5.60 -5.92 39.74
N LYS A 784 -4.60 -6.70 39.26
CA LYS A 784 -3.26 -6.81 39.84
C LYS A 784 -2.39 -5.59 39.54
N GLU A 785 -2.95 -4.41 39.78
CA GLU A 785 -2.29 -3.12 39.47
C GLU A 785 -0.89 -3.00 40.04
N THR A 786 -0.65 -3.58 41.22
CA THR A 786 0.67 -3.57 41.86
C THR A 786 1.70 -4.37 41.09
N GLU A 787 1.36 -5.54 40.58
CA GLU A 787 2.28 -6.39 39.81
C GLU A 787 2.74 -5.72 38.50
N PHE A 788 1.83 -5.06 37.81
CA PHE A 788 2.18 -4.34 36.58
C PHE A 788 2.97 -3.04 36.86
N LYS A 789 2.71 -2.37 37.94
CA LYS A 789 3.49 -1.18 38.37
C LYS A 789 4.95 -1.50 38.70
N ASP A 790 5.22 -2.71 39.13
CA ASP A 790 6.59 -3.18 39.43
C ASP A 790 7.38 -3.57 38.18
N ARG A 791 6.72 -3.79 37.05
CA ARG A 791 7.40 -4.01 35.76
C ARG A 791 7.94 -2.68 35.24
N LEU A 792 9.23 -2.61 34.94
CA LEU A 792 9.93 -1.37 34.57
C LEU A 792 9.43 -0.74 33.26
N LEU A 793 8.99 -1.58 32.32
CA LEU A 793 8.54 -1.19 30.98
C LEU A 793 7.05 -1.53 30.79
N SER A 794 6.23 -1.19 31.77
CA SER A 794 4.79 -1.32 31.71
C SER A 794 4.10 0.03 31.94
N PHE A 795 2.99 0.26 31.21
CA PHE A 795 2.24 1.50 31.24
C PHE A 795 0.74 1.21 31.22
N LYS A 796 -0.01 1.85 32.10
CA LYS A 796 -1.47 1.73 32.10
C LYS A 796 -2.05 2.44 30.88
N GLY A 797 -2.75 1.71 30.03
CA GLY A 797 -3.46 2.26 28.87
C GLY A 797 -4.79 2.91 29.28
N PRO A 798 -5.44 3.62 28.34
CA PRO A 798 -6.71 4.32 28.61
C PRO A 798 -7.89 3.38 28.91
N SER A 799 -7.86 2.18 28.34
CA SER A 799 -8.88 1.12 28.55
C SER A 799 -8.74 0.37 29.88
N GLY A 800 -7.79 0.78 30.74
CA GLY A 800 -7.47 0.05 31.98
C GLY A 800 -6.49 -1.10 31.79
N ASN A 801 -6.25 -1.55 30.55
CA ASN A 801 -5.24 -2.55 30.21
C ASN A 801 -3.82 -1.98 30.30
N TRP A 802 -2.84 -2.87 30.40
CA TRP A 802 -1.44 -2.48 30.50
C TRP A 802 -0.71 -2.69 29.18
N LEU A 803 0.08 -1.70 28.77
CA LEU A 803 1.05 -1.86 27.69
C LEU A 803 2.36 -2.33 28.30
N VAL A 804 2.77 -3.55 27.95
CA VAL A 804 3.94 -4.21 28.50
C VAL A 804 4.94 -4.48 27.39
N HIS A 805 6.19 -4.08 27.62
CA HIS A 805 7.26 -4.40 26.68
C HIS A 805 7.50 -5.91 26.59
N VAL A 806 7.92 -6.42 25.44
CA VAL A 806 8.13 -7.86 25.21
C VAL A 806 9.06 -8.50 26.26
N SER A 807 10.10 -7.77 26.72
CA SER A 807 11.06 -8.24 27.72
C SER A 807 10.46 -8.40 29.13
N GLU A 808 9.30 -7.81 29.39
CA GLU A 808 8.64 -7.81 30.69
C GLU A 808 7.40 -8.72 30.72
N LEU A 809 7.10 -9.39 29.60
CA LEU A 809 6.01 -10.35 29.51
C LEU A 809 6.34 -11.61 30.33
N LYS A 810 5.32 -12.23 30.89
CA LYS A 810 5.45 -13.46 31.71
C LYS A 810 4.49 -14.53 31.24
N LYS A 811 4.85 -15.78 31.52
CA LYS A 811 3.94 -16.91 31.34
C LYS A 811 2.61 -16.64 32.07
N GLY A 812 1.51 -16.87 31.38
CA GLY A 812 0.15 -16.64 31.87
C GLY A 812 -0.39 -15.22 31.62
N ASP A 813 0.43 -14.30 31.09
CA ASP A 813 -0.10 -13.01 30.63
C ASP A 813 -1.10 -13.23 29.49
N ILE A 814 -2.23 -12.55 29.55
CA ILE A 814 -3.25 -12.54 28.51
C ILE A 814 -3.04 -11.28 27.69
N VAL A 815 -2.62 -11.43 26.45
CA VAL A 815 -2.33 -10.32 25.55
C VAL A 815 -3.43 -10.16 24.50
N GLN A 816 -3.80 -8.92 24.22
CA GLN A 816 -4.69 -8.59 23.07
C GLN A 816 -3.88 -8.62 21.77
N ILE A 817 -4.31 -9.44 20.86
CA ILE A 817 -3.68 -9.62 19.55
C ILE A 817 -4.71 -9.48 18.46
N THR A 818 -4.35 -8.79 17.39
CA THR A 818 -5.09 -8.81 16.14
C THR A 818 -4.40 -9.82 15.21
N PRO A 819 -4.94 -11.03 15.04
CA PRO A 819 -4.28 -12.08 14.28
C PRO A 819 -4.21 -11.76 12.79
N SER A 820 -3.15 -12.20 12.13
CA SER A 820 -3.04 -12.26 10.68
C SER A 820 -3.58 -13.58 10.18
N TYR A 821 -4.32 -13.56 9.06
CA TYR A 821 -4.95 -14.75 8.52
C TYR A 821 -4.46 -15.08 7.12
N PHE A 822 -4.47 -16.37 6.80
CA PHE A 822 -4.22 -16.93 5.48
C PHE A 822 -5.41 -17.78 5.03
N ASP A 823 -5.83 -17.61 3.77
CA ASP A 823 -6.84 -18.47 3.16
C ASP A 823 -6.55 -18.67 1.65
N PHE A 824 -7.07 -19.73 1.07
CA PHE A 824 -6.94 -19.98 -0.36
C PHE A 824 -8.24 -20.52 -0.96
N GLU A 825 -8.37 -20.42 -2.28
CA GLU A 825 -9.50 -20.99 -3.03
C GLU A 825 -9.05 -21.40 -4.44
N TYR A 826 -9.59 -22.49 -4.93
CA TYR A 826 -9.42 -22.88 -6.33
C TYR A 826 -10.72 -22.73 -7.09
N LEU A 827 -10.75 -21.82 -8.04
CA LEU A 827 -11.90 -21.58 -8.89
C LEU A 827 -11.94 -22.57 -10.06
N SER A 828 -12.40 -23.79 -9.85
CA SER A 828 -12.69 -24.74 -10.93
C SER A 828 -13.93 -24.28 -11.74
N ALA A 829 -14.81 -23.51 -11.12
CA ALA A 829 -15.92 -22.80 -11.73
C ALA A 829 -16.02 -21.38 -11.15
N ALA A 830 -16.42 -20.42 -11.97
CA ALA A 830 -16.55 -19.01 -11.57
C ALA A 830 -17.53 -18.79 -10.40
N SER A 831 -18.51 -19.67 -10.23
CA SER A 831 -19.50 -19.62 -9.13
C SER A 831 -18.90 -19.96 -7.77
N GLN A 832 -17.80 -20.68 -7.69
CA GLN A 832 -17.18 -21.04 -6.42
C GLN A 832 -16.73 -19.84 -5.59
N ARG A 833 -16.49 -18.68 -6.23
CA ARG A 833 -16.22 -17.43 -5.50
C ARG A 833 -17.30 -17.08 -4.47
N PHE A 834 -18.54 -17.51 -4.66
CA PHE A 834 -19.64 -17.25 -3.72
C PHE A 834 -19.58 -18.11 -2.45
N GLU A 835 -18.80 -19.19 -2.46
CA GLU A 835 -18.53 -19.98 -1.27
C GLU A 835 -17.54 -19.30 -0.32
N ILE A 836 -16.82 -18.28 -0.82
CA ILE A 836 -15.91 -17.48 -0.02
C ILE A 836 -16.73 -16.50 0.81
N SER A 837 -17.05 -16.92 2.03
CA SER A 837 -17.76 -16.07 3.01
C SER A 837 -17.42 -16.55 4.42
N TYR A 838 -17.34 -15.60 5.37
CA TYR A 838 -16.99 -15.87 6.76
C TYR A 838 -18.17 -15.58 7.68
N ASN A 839 -18.20 -16.24 8.82
CA ASN A 839 -19.13 -15.94 9.91
C ASN A 839 -18.51 -14.87 10.84
N ASN A 840 -19.22 -14.51 11.90
CA ASN A 840 -18.76 -13.51 12.86
C ASN A 840 -17.50 -13.94 13.66
N GLU A 841 -17.19 -15.24 13.68
CA GLU A 841 -16.01 -15.80 14.33
C GLU A 841 -14.81 -15.93 13.37
N ASN A 842 -14.91 -15.33 12.17
CA ASN A 842 -13.93 -15.45 11.08
C ASN A 842 -13.72 -16.89 10.60
N ARG A 843 -14.75 -17.73 10.62
CA ARG A 843 -14.69 -19.08 10.04
C ARG A 843 -15.48 -19.15 8.75
N ARG A 844 -15.00 -19.94 7.78
CA ARG A 844 -15.74 -20.18 6.54
C ARG A 844 -17.16 -20.71 6.83
N ARG A 845 -18.15 -20.20 6.14
CA ARG A 845 -19.55 -20.68 6.30
C ARG A 845 -19.77 -22.05 5.68
N SER A 846 -18.96 -22.45 4.70
CA SER A 846 -19.02 -23.77 4.09
C SER A 846 -18.72 -24.83 5.14
N ARG A 847 -19.59 -25.86 5.23
CA ARG A 847 -19.52 -26.94 6.23
C ARG A 847 -18.19 -27.68 6.17
N ASP A 848 -17.65 -27.85 4.97
CA ASP A 848 -16.44 -28.63 4.75
C ASP A 848 -15.14 -27.83 4.95
N ARG A 849 -15.24 -26.52 5.16
CA ARG A 849 -14.10 -25.60 5.27
C ARG A 849 -14.14 -24.72 6.51
N LYS A 850 -14.85 -25.15 7.56
CA LYS A 850 -15.02 -24.41 8.83
C LYS A 850 -13.70 -24.18 9.58
N HIS A 851 -12.68 -25.02 9.35
CA HIS A 851 -11.33 -24.85 9.90
C HIS A 851 -10.55 -23.68 9.26
N ARG A 852 -11.05 -23.13 8.14
CA ARG A 852 -10.46 -21.95 7.49
C ARG A 852 -11.13 -20.64 7.98
N PRO A 853 -10.45 -19.50 7.90
CA PRO A 853 -9.06 -19.30 7.48
C PRO A 853 -8.06 -19.83 8.51
N TYR A 854 -6.84 -20.05 8.05
CA TYR A 854 -5.67 -20.35 8.88
C TYR A 854 -5.10 -19.08 9.51
N TYR A 855 -4.32 -19.20 10.57
CA TYR A 855 -3.38 -18.12 10.92
C TYR A 855 -2.29 -18.04 9.85
N LEU A 856 -1.74 -16.84 9.65
CA LEU A 856 -0.69 -16.63 8.63
C LEU A 856 0.53 -17.55 8.85
N ASP A 857 0.84 -17.85 10.11
CA ASP A 857 1.96 -18.72 10.49
C ASP A 857 1.74 -20.19 10.09
N ASP A 858 0.49 -20.64 9.97
CA ASP A 858 0.16 -22.00 9.51
C ASP A 858 0.61 -22.27 8.06
N LEU A 859 0.94 -21.24 7.28
CA LEU A 859 1.45 -21.38 5.92
C LEU A 859 2.75 -22.21 5.87
N ASP A 860 3.65 -21.99 6.84
CA ASP A 860 4.90 -22.74 6.94
C ASP A 860 4.66 -24.21 7.32
N GLU A 861 3.66 -24.46 8.18
CA GLU A 861 3.29 -25.82 8.58
C GLU A 861 2.63 -26.62 7.43
N ILE A 862 1.83 -25.97 6.59
CA ILE A 862 1.25 -26.56 5.37
C ILE A 862 2.36 -27.07 4.44
N GLU A 863 3.39 -26.27 4.20
CA GLU A 863 4.55 -26.69 3.40
C GLU A 863 5.35 -27.78 4.10
N ARG A 864 5.61 -27.66 5.40
CA ARG A 864 6.32 -28.66 6.18
C ARG A 864 5.67 -30.03 6.09
N VAL A 865 4.34 -30.06 6.24
CA VAL A 865 3.56 -31.31 6.13
C VAL A 865 3.68 -31.92 4.71
N TRP A 866 3.61 -31.08 3.67
CA TRP A 866 3.81 -31.55 2.30
C TRP A 866 5.21 -32.15 2.10
N VAL A 867 6.26 -31.49 2.58
CA VAL A 867 7.64 -31.98 2.49
C VAL A 867 7.78 -33.36 3.21
N ILE A 868 7.22 -33.51 4.41
CA ILE A 868 7.22 -34.78 5.15
C ILE A 868 6.56 -35.88 4.33
N LEU A 869 5.39 -35.59 3.75
CA LEU A 869 4.65 -36.57 2.96
C LEU A 869 5.35 -36.90 1.64
N SER A 870 5.76 -35.92 0.87
CA SER A 870 6.28 -36.08 -0.49
C SER A 870 7.66 -36.73 -0.53
N THR A 871 8.48 -36.54 0.50
CA THR A 871 9.81 -37.15 0.61
C THR A 871 9.80 -38.57 1.16
N ARG A 872 8.70 -38.99 1.82
CA ARG A 872 8.67 -40.26 2.56
C ARG A 872 7.56 -41.24 2.15
N LEU A 873 6.56 -40.81 1.44
CA LEU A 873 5.45 -41.62 0.95
C LEU A 873 5.28 -41.47 -0.57
N SER A 874 4.89 -42.53 -1.25
CA SER A 874 4.47 -42.45 -2.65
C SER A 874 3.10 -41.72 -2.80
N ASN A 875 2.80 -41.23 -3.99
CA ASN A 875 1.51 -40.58 -4.27
C ASN A 875 0.29 -41.44 -3.89
N SER A 876 0.38 -42.76 -4.13
CA SER A 876 -0.69 -43.72 -3.79
C SER A 876 -0.85 -43.86 -2.27
N GLN A 877 0.25 -43.87 -1.52
CA GLN A 877 0.20 -43.95 -0.05
C GLN A 877 -0.37 -42.66 0.55
N ILE A 878 0.01 -41.49 0.04
CA ILE A 878 -0.52 -40.18 0.48
C ILE A 878 -2.05 -40.13 0.25
N LYS A 879 -2.51 -40.51 -0.93
CA LYS A 879 -3.95 -40.59 -1.22
C LYS A 879 -4.68 -41.58 -0.32
N LYS A 880 -4.07 -42.73 -0.07
CA LYS A 880 -4.64 -43.74 0.82
C LYS A 880 -4.78 -43.22 2.25
N LEU A 881 -3.77 -42.54 2.78
CA LEU A 881 -3.84 -41.88 4.10
C LEU A 881 -5.06 -40.96 4.18
N ASN A 882 -5.17 -40.04 3.25
CA ASN A 882 -6.29 -39.09 3.22
C ASN A 882 -7.66 -39.80 3.10
N THR A 883 -7.76 -40.81 2.23
CA THR A 883 -8.99 -41.59 2.06
C THR A 883 -9.40 -42.25 3.36
N LEU A 884 -8.50 -42.98 4.04
CA LEU A 884 -8.77 -43.66 5.29
C LEU A 884 -9.25 -42.69 6.38
N VAL A 885 -8.59 -41.55 6.49
CA VAL A 885 -8.92 -40.54 7.49
C VAL A 885 -10.30 -39.92 7.19
N GLU A 886 -10.54 -39.49 5.96
CA GLU A 886 -11.79 -38.78 5.60
C GLU A 886 -13.02 -39.71 5.52
N GLU A 887 -12.84 -40.97 5.14
CA GLU A 887 -13.92 -41.99 5.24
C GLU A 887 -14.31 -42.22 6.69
N LYS A 888 -13.34 -42.41 7.58
CA LYS A 888 -13.61 -42.61 8.99
C LYS A 888 -14.22 -41.41 9.66
N ARG A 889 -13.76 -40.21 9.32
CA ARG A 889 -14.36 -38.94 9.75
C ARG A 889 -15.85 -38.88 9.41
N ARG A 890 -16.20 -39.28 8.18
CA ARG A 890 -17.58 -39.32 7.71
C ARG A 890 -18.40 -40.36 8.44
N ASP A 891 -17.88 -41.60 8.58
CA ASP A 891 -18.55 -42.71 9.26
C ASP A 891 -18.89 -42.40 10.72
N TRP A 892 -17.97 -41.71 11.40
CA TRP A 892 -18.12 -41.32 12.80
C TRP A 892 -18.73 -39.92 12.99
N ALA A 893 -19.05 -39.23 11.91
CA ALA A 893 -19.59 -37.85 11.92
C ALA A 893 -18.72 -36.86 12.73
N VAL A 894 -17.37 -37.04 12.71
CA VAL A 894 -16.44 -36.18 13.45
C VAL A 894 -16.35 -34.81 12.81
N SER A 895 -16.61 -33.78 13.61
CA SER A 895 -16.44 -32.39 13.20
C SER A 895 -14.95 -32.00 13.17
N SER A 896 -14.57 -31.13 12.24
CA SER A 896 -13.22 -30.56 12.25
C SER A 896 -13.02 -29.52 13.37
N GLU A 897 -14.07 -29.14 14.07
CA GLU A 897 -14.04 -28.12 15.13
C GLU A 897 -13.94 -28.72 16.54
N ASN A 898 -14.28 -29.99 16.71
CA ASN A 898 -14.25 -30.62 18.01
C ASN A 898 -13.11 -31.67 18.08
N GLU A 899 -12.32 -31.60 19.12
CA GLU A 899 -11.35 -32.63 19.41
C GLU A 899 -12.06 -33.93 19.81
N ASP A 900 -11.74 -35.01 19.08
CA ASP A 900 -12.20 -36.36 19.38
C ASP A 900 -10.97 -37.22 19.59
N ASP A 901 -10.69 -37.55 20.87
CA ASP A 901 -9.53 -38.33 21.26
C ASP A 901 -9.53 -39.73 20.64
N THR A 902 -10.72 -40.32 20.44
CA THR A 902 -10.86 -41.61 19.81
C THR A 902 -10.50 -41.54 18.34
N PHE A 903 -10.94 -40.48 17.67
CA PHE A 903 -10.58 -40.25 16.28
C PHE A 903 -9.09 -39.90 16.13
N LYS A 904 -8.52 -39.08 17.02
CA LYS A 904 -7.06 -38.85 17.05
C LYS A 904 -6.27 -40.15 17.21
N SER A 905 -6.68 -41.02 18.14
CA SER A 905 -6.03 -42.30 18.33
C SER A 905 -6.17 -43.22 17.11
N TYR A 906 -7.30 -43.17 16.39
CA TYR A 906 -7.44 -43.87 15.13
C TYR A 906 -6.47 -43.36 14.07
N VAL A 907 -6.39 -42.02 13.90
CA VAL A 907 -5.47 -41.37 12.97
C VAL A 907 -4.02 -41.72 13.27
N GLU A 908 -3.64 -41.67 14.54
CA GLU A 908 -2.30 -42.08 14.98
C GLU A 908 -1.96 -43.51 14.59
N ASN A 909 -2.87 -44.45 14.81
CA ASN A 909 -2.71 -45.84 14.38
C ASN A 909 -2.62 -45.99 12.85
N VAL A 910 -3.37 -45.20 12.09
CA VAL A 910 -3.24 -45.18 10.61
C VAL A 910 -1.85 -44.71 10.19
N ILE A 911 -1.33 -43.65 10.79
CA ILE A 911 0.01 -43.11 10.51
C ILE A 911 1.09 -44.12 10.87
N ASP A 912 1.01 -44.77 12.02
CA ASP A 912 1.97 -45.78 12.47
C ASP A 912 2.00 -47.02 11.56
N ASN A 913 0.88 -47.38 10.96
CA ASN A 913 0.79 -48.56 10.07
C ASN A 913 1.19 -48.27 8.61
N LEU A 914 1.50 -47.02 8.26
CA LEU A 914 2.03 -46.67 6.94
C LEU A 914 3.50 -47.15 6.82
N ARG A 915 3.88 -47.55 5.61
CA ARG A 915 5.27 -47.89 5.31
C ARG A 915 6.03 -46.61 4.91
N TRP A 916 6.56 -45.94 5.90
CA TRP A 916 7.40 -44.77 5.73
C TRP A 916 8.78 -45.17 5.18
N LYS A 917 9.28 -44.47 4.17
CA LYS A 917 10.64 -44.61 3.64
C LYS A 917 11.70 -44.28 4.71
N GLN A 918 11.37 -43.37 5.60
CA GLN A 918 12.17 -42.95 6.74
C GLN A 918 11.24 -42.71 7.94
N SER A 919 11.65 -43.13 9.13
CA SER A 919 10.85 -42.98 10.35
C SER A 919 10.56 -41.48 10.63
N LEU A 920 9.36 -41.20 11.15
CA LEU A 920 8.96 -39.91 11.60
C LEU A 920 9.59 -39.58 12.95
N ALA A 921 10.03 -38.32 13.13
CA ALA A 921 10.31 -37.79 14.44
C ALA A 921 8.99 -37.61 15.22
N LYS A 922 9.06 -37.50 16.54
CA LYS A 922 7.86 -37.40 17.37
C LYS A 922 7.04 -36.14 17.03
N ASP A 923 7.70 -35.01 16.89
CA ASP A 923 7.08 -33.74 16.53
C ASP A 923 6.43 -33.77 15.13
N GLU A 924 7.07 -34.44 14.18
CA GLU A 924 6.50 -34.62 12.84
C GLU A 924 5.24 -35.50 12.86
N LYS A 925 5.26 -36.57 13.69
CA LYS A 925 4.09 -37.42 13.87
C LYS A 925 2.95 -36.68 14.52
N ASP A 926 3.22 -35.95 15.61
CA ASP A 926 2.22 -35.16 16.33
C ASP A 926 1.59 -34.09 15.37
N THR A 927 2.39 -33.40 14.57
CA THR A 927 1.91 -32.45 13.55
C THR A 927 1.01 -33.15 12.52
N LEU A 928 1.40 -34.32 12.01
CA LEU A 928 0.59 -35.04 11.03
C LEU A 928 -0.74 -35.55 11.63
N VAL A 929 -0.76 -35.99 12.89
CA VAL A 929 -1.97 -36.38 13.60
C VAL A 929 -2.93 -35.18 13.71
N ASP A 930 -2.42 -34.01 14.10
CA ASP A 930 -3.24 -32.81 14.21
C ASP A 930 -3.78 -32.35 12.86
N PHE A 931 -2.97 -32.38 11.80
CA PHE A 931 -3.41 -32.05 10.44
C PHE A 931 -4.48 -32.99 9.91
N CYS A 932 -4.33 -34.29 10.18
CA CYS A 932 -5.34 -35.26 9.84
C CYS A 932 -6.62 -35.08 10.67
N ALA A 933 -6.49 -34.91 11.98
CA ALA A 933 -7.62 -34.72 12.89
C ALA A 933 -8.44 -33.46 12.63
N SER A 934 -7.77 -32.34 12.31
CA SER A 934 -8.39 -31.05 12.00
C SER A 934 -8.86 -30.89 10.55
N ARG A 935 -8.67 -31.88 9.67
CA ARG A 935 -8.95 -31.83 8.24
C ARG A 935 -7.96 -30.97 7.42
N LYS A 936 -6.97 -30.38 8.02
CA LYS A 936 -5.95 -29.55 7.35
C LYS A 936 -5.16 -30.37 6.29
N LEU A 937 -4.99 -31.67 6.49
CA LEU A 937 -4.34 -32.56 5.51
C LEU A 937 -5.04 -32.53 4.14
N ALA A 938 -6.37 -32.51 4.10
CA ALA A 938 -7.11 -32.46 2.85
C ALA A 938 -6.77 -31.19 2.05
N ASP A 939 -6.57 -30.07 2.73
CA ASP A 939 -6.18 -28.80 2.11
C ASP A 939 -4.73 -28.81 1.60
N VAL A 940 -3.79 -29.42 2.34
CA VAL A 940 -2.41 -29.66 1.85
C VAL A 940 -2.44 -30.42 0.53
N LEU A 941 -3.25 -31.49 0.46
CA LEU A 941 -3.36 -32.30 -0.76
C LEU A 941 -4.13 -31.59 -1.87
N GLU A 942 -5.11 -30.74 -1.55
CA GLU A 942 -5.79 -29.89 -2.52
C GLU A 942 -4.78 -28.95 -3.19
N ILE A 943 -3.96 -28.26 -2.41
CA ILE A 943 -2.94 -27.34 -2.92
C ILE A 943 -1.92 -28.10 -3.79
N HIS A 944 -1.22 -29.04 -3.21
CA HIS A 944 -0.04 -29.64 -3.85
C HIS A 944 -0.42 -30.65 -4.94
N MET A 945 -1.29 -31.60 -4.65
CA MET A 945 -1.60 -32.67 -5.61
C MET A 945 -2.67 -32.30 -6.62
N SER A 946 -3.68 -31.51 -6.22
CA SER A 946 -4.81 -31.20 -7.11
C SER A 946 -4.59 -29.91 -7.90
N ILE A 947 -4.10 -28.86 -7.26
CA ILE A 947 -3.90 -27.54 -7.89
C ILE A 947 -2.53 -27.50 -8.57
N LEU A 948 -1.44 -27.64 -7.83
CA LEU A 948 -0.07 -27.49 -8.35
C LEU A 948 0.39 -28.71 -9.17
N LYS A 949 -0.21 -29.89 -8.96
CA LYS A 949 0.18 -31.15 -9.59
C LYS A 949 1.56 -31.64 -9.18
N ASP A 950 1.97 -31.28 -7.97
CA ASP A 950 3.22 -31.76 -7.40
C ASP A 950 3.19 -33.29 -7.23
N LYS A 951 4.35 -33.88 -7.33
CA LYS A 951 4.52 -35.33 -7.19
C LYS A 951 5.42 -35.66 -6.01
N SER A 952 5.15 -36.79 -5.38
CA SER A 952 6.07 -37.33 -4.41
C SER A 952 7.44 -37.62 -5.05
N GLU A 953 8.50 -37.48 -4.27
CA GLU A 953 9.86 -37.82 -4.62
C GLU A 953 10.10 -39.37 -4.51
N VAL A 954 9.17 -40.05 -3.86
CA VAL A 954 9.20 -41.52 -3.68
C VAL A 954 8.55 -42.16 -4.89
N ALA A 955 9.31 -43.00 -5.59
CA ALA A 955 8.77 -43.78 -6.69
C ALA A 955 7.65 -44.72 -6.21
N GLU A 956 6.66 -44.97 -7.07
CA GLU A 956 5.52 -45.85 -6.77
C GLU A 956 5.94 -47.32 -6.66
#